data_fa922de3d9bc0874e020049694484eb1
#
_entry.id   fa922de3d9bc0874e020049694484eb1
#
_cell.length_a   1.000
_cell.length_b   1.000
_cell.length_c   1.000
_cell.angle_alpha   90.00
_cell.angle_beta   90.00
_cell.angle_gamma   90.00
#
_symmetry.space_group_name_H-M   'P 1'
#
loop_
_entity.id
_entity.type
_entity.pdbx_description
1 polymer ?
#
loop_
_entity_poly.entity_id
_entity_poly.type
_entity_poly.pdbx_seq_one_letter_code
_entity_poly.pdbx_strand_id
1 'polypeptide(L)'
;MGSFEELDIKIDYDSDEDDILNDFFIPLLENSKKYKRLAGFFSSSSLAVASFGIKGLLRNEGTMQLVCGHQLSLKDKEAMEQGLEATDLSKNFLKELNELDENNFYKNHAKILGWMIKNKKLEIKIADVVDEPGIFHMKVGIFEDDDENLVAFSGSVNETANAWIHSTEQFDAYKGEKDMDRIESKSKLFDKYWEDRAVQTKVYDLPVAIKNELIKISPTNFEDVDVDYPKKSNGRELQLYDHQIEAIQRWEENNHQGIMAVATGGGKTIIAIKAVELSDKSKFVIVIVPKKILQKQWADEIKEIVPNSRIMLVGGISDEEWETTLPGLIQSYRFVDPSKKTKQIHRTFIVATQATASMDKFIQILSSVDPSHVQLVVDEVHNMGSPSGLKIMNIPSERRMGLSATHIRKFDEEGTEKIEQFFGGVVFEYSIQQAIDDEKLCHYEVHHENVELTQREYSDYHEHTRTIGQYSAMIEQYRVKRQFSSMSTYEQKRKRELQVRANIIKSAENKFTAFREIIKRISINEKTIVFCTDTAQLRGCSQILDEYAKSYRIYHSGSELSDSQLKEHIKQFEQGDSDILVGIGCLDEGVDISGCTTCILVSSSGTEREYIQRRGRVLRLGDIGKIAQIYDLITYPPILTDEEMDEQETTVRSILTREMTRTDILIEAADNRTDIENTLQEKFSNFNVNIDNLRDRE
;
A
#
# COMPACT_ATOMS: atom_id res chain seq x y z
N MET A 1 43.23 5.48 -12.18
CA MET A 1 42.10 4.58 -12.54
C MET A 1 42.51 3.19 -12.12
N GLY A 2 41.66 2.49 -11.38
CA GLY A 2 41.93 1.12 -10.97
C GLY A 2 41.49 0.16 -12.09
N SER A 3 42.22 -0.93 -12.26
CA SER A 3 41.82 -2.02 -13.16
C SER A 3 40.72 -2.85 -12.49
N PHE A 4 39.81 -3.43 -13.28
CA PHE A 4 38.82 -4.37 -12.73
C PHE A 4 39.48 -5.57 -12.05
N GLU A 5 40.73 -5.88 -12.37
CA GLU A 5 41.49 -6.96 -11.71
C GLU A 5 41.63 -6.73 -10.21
N GLU A 6 41.72 -5.46 -9.76
CA GLU A 6 41.88 -5.09 -8.37
C GLU A 6 40.57 -5.07 -7.56
N LEU A 7 39.43 -5.11 -8.23
CA LEU A 7 38.13 -5.10 -7.56
C LEU A 7 37.74 -6.51 -7.06
N ASP A 8 37.28 -6.60 -5.83
CA ASP A 8 36.75 -7.84 -5.25
C ASP A 8 35.28 -8.00 -5.66
N ILE A 9 35.06 -8.71 -6.77
CA ILE A 9 33.72 -8.98 -7.34
C ILE A 9 33.31 -10.40 -7.02
N LYS A 10 32.21 -10.57 -6.30
CA LYS A 10 31.61 -11.88 -5.98
C LYS A 10 31.05 -12.55 -7.25
N ILE A 11 30.80 -13.85 -7.17
CA ILE A 11 30.21 -14.63 -8.27
C ILE A 11 28.71 -14.30 -8.41
N ASP A 12 28.06 -14.04 -7.31
CA ASP A 12 26.63 -13.72 -7.20
C ASP A 12 26.42 -12.65 -6.12
N TYR A 13 25.32 -11.93 -6.25
CA TYR A 13 24.88 -10.90 -5.33
C TYR A 13 23.40 -11.09 -5.01
N ASP A 14 23.06 -10.97 -3.72
CA ASP A 14 21.70 -11.03 -3.21
C ASP A 14 21.44 -9.77 -2.37
N SER A 15 20.39 -9.04 -2.69
CA SER A 15 20.07 -7.78 -2.00
C SER A 15 19.73 -7.93 -0.52
N ASP A 16 19.42 -9.15 -0.05
CA ASP A 16 19.20 -9.43 1.37
C ASP A 16 20.52 -9.48 2.15
N GLU A 17 21.62 -9.86 1.48
CA GLU A 17 22.94 -10.06 2.11
C GLU A 17 23.95 -8.98 1.69
N ASP A 18 23.80 -8.38 0.48
CA ASP A 18 24.77 -7.49 -0.15
C ASP A 18 24.24 -6.07 -0.32
N ASP A 19 25.11 -5.09 -0.20
CA ASP A 19 24.86 -3.74 -0.71
C ASP A 19 25.24 -3.67 -2.19
N ILE A 20 24.35 -4.22 -3.04
CA ILE A 20 24.55 -4.36 -4.49
C ILE A 20 25.07 -3.08 -5.14
N LEU A 21 24.64 -1.92 -4.65
CA LEU A 21 25.03 -0.63 -5.20
C LEU A 21 26.48 -0.27 -4.84
N ASN A 22 26.83 -0.34 -3.56
CA ASN A 22 28.15 0.03 -3.06
C ASN A 22 29.19 -1.08 -3.28
N ASP A 23 28.76 -2.35 -3.30
CA ASP A 23 29.67 -3.49 -3.44
C ASP A 23 29.89 -3.90 -4.91
N PHE A 24 28.98 -3.51 -5.84
CA PHE A 24 29.06 -3.91 -7.23
C PHE A 24 28.99 -2.74 -8.23
N PHE A 25 27.87 -1.97 -8.27
CA PHE A 25 27.67 -1.00 -9.35
C PHE A 25 28.56 0.22 -9.27
N ILE A 26 28.70 0.84 -8.11
CA ILE A 26 29.53 2.04 -7.95
C ILE A 26 31.00 1.75 -8.23
N PRO A 27 31.63 0.73 -7.63
CA PRO A 27 33.03 0.41 -7.92
C PRO A 27 33.30 0.11 -9.41
N LEU A 28 32.38 -0.61 -10.07
CA LEU A 28 32.53 -0.91 -11.49
C LEU A 28 32.36 0.34 -12.35
N LEU A 29 31.34 1.17 -12.11
CA LEU A 29 31.15 2.40 -12.88
C LEU A 29 32.25 3.41 -12.68
N GLU A 30 32.79 3.54 -11.47
CA GLU A 30 33.92 4.43 -11.17
C GLU A 30 35.23 4.03 -11.87
N ASN A 31 35.33 2.76 -12.27
CA ASN A 31 36.52 2.25 -12.99
C ASN A 31 36.21 1.90 -14.47
N SER A 32 35.00 2.21 -14.96
CA SER A 32 34.58 1.88 -16.32
C SER A 32 34.90 2.99 -17.33
N LYS A 33 35.19 2.54 -18.56
CA LYS A 33 35.26 3.34 -19.78
C LYS A 33 34.05 3.19 -20.66
N LYS A 34 33.44 2.00 -20.65
CA LYS A 34 32.18 1.72 -21.34
C LYS A 34 31.23 0.95 -20.43
N TYR A 35 29.96 1.30 -20.53
CA TYR A 35 28.89 0.55 -19.89
C TYR A 35 27.78 0.27 -20.88
N LYS A 36 27.46 -1.01 -21.09
CA LYS A 36 26.38 -1.48 -21.93
C LYS A 36 25.28 -2.11 -21.09
N ARG A 37 24.00 -1.75 -21.33
CA ARG A 37 22.89 -2.20 -20.50
C ARG A 37 21.65 -2.58 -21.29
N LEU A 38 21.07 -3.78 -20.98
CA LEU A 38 19.70 -4.14 -21.32
C LEU A 38 18.84 -4.02 -20.05
N ALA A 39 17.79 -3.19 -20.09
CA ALA A 39 16.88 -2.93 -18.96
C ALA A 39 15.44 -3.30 -19.35
N GLY A 40 14.68 -3.86 -18.39
CA GLY A 40 13.36 -4.40 -18.65
C GLY A 40 12.27 -3.36 -18.88
N PHE A 41 12.44 -2.11 -18.42
CA PHE A 41 11.42 -1.08 -18.50
C PHE A 41 12.01 0.32 -18.74
N PHE A 42 11.27 1.16 -19.44
CA PHE A 42 11.61 2.55 -19.72
C PHE A 42 10.64 3.49 -19.03
N SER A 43 11.13 4.23 -18.02
CA SER A 43 10.44 5.33 -17.38
C SER A 43 11.45 6.39 -16.93
N SER A 44 10.99 7.57 -16.55
CA SER A 44 11.88 8.60 -15.99
C SER A 44 12.59 8.11 -14.71
N SER A 45 11.92 7.31 -13.90
CA SER A 45 12.48 6.71 -12.68
C SER A 45 13.47 5.57 -12.97
N SER A 46 13.24 4.71 -13.98
CA SER A 46 14.17 3.63 -14.34
C SER A 46 15.48 4.19 -14.91
N LEU A 47 15.41 5.28 -15.68
CA LEU A 47 16.61 5.98 -16.15
C LEU A 47 17.43 6.57 -15.01
N ALA A 48 16.77 7.05 -13.96
CA ALA A 48 17.45 7.63 -12.80
C ALA A 48 18.29 6.59 -12.06
N VAL A 49 17.81 5.36 -11.90
CA VAL A 49 18.52 4.30 -11.17
C VAL A 49 19.75 3.80 -11.93
N ALA A 50 19.67 3.70 -13.26
CA ALA A 50 20.84 3.36 -14.09
C ALA A 50 22.01 4.35 -13.96
N SER A 51 21.78 5.50 -13.33
CA SER A 51 22.75 6.58 -13.20
C SER A 51 23.61 6.55 -11.93
N PHE A 52 23.41 5.59 -11.02
CA PHE A 52 24.29 5.43 -9.86
C PHE A 52 25.72 5.11 -10.29
N GLY A 53 26.67 5.83 -9.73
CA GLY A 53 28.09 5.71 -10.09
C GLY A 53 28.45 6.38 -11.42
N ILE A 54 27.47 6.91 -12.18
CA ILE A 54 27.69 7.55 -13.48
C ILE A 54 28.66 8.73 -13.40
N LYS A 55 28.67 9.48 -12.31
CA LYS A 55 29.68 10.53 -12.15
C LYS A 55 31.09 9.97 -12.24
N GLY A 56 31.36 8.78 -11.69
CA GLY A 56 32.63 8.06 -11.83
C GLY A 56 32.95 7.76 -13.29
N LEU A 57 31.97 7.13 -14.01
CA LEU A 57 32.08 6.85 -15.44
C LEU A 57 32.40 8.14 -16.25
N LEU A 58 31.73 9.26 -15.93
CA LEU A 58 31.93 10.53 -16.62
C LEU A 58 33.28 11.17 -16.33
N ARG A 59 33.79 11.05 -15.10
CA ARG A 59 35.15 11.49 -14.74
C ARG A 59 36.22 10.73 -15.53
N ASN A 60 35.92 9.48 -15.87
CA ASN A 60 36.76 8.63 -16.74
C ASN A 60 36.56 8.92 -18.22
N GLU A 61 35.78 9.95 -18.59
CA GLU A 61 35.42 10.23 -19.97
C GLU A 61 34.64 9.06 -20.65
N GLY A 62 34.07 8.19 -19.86
CA GLY A 62 33.36 6.98 -20.31
C GLY A 62 32.08 7.25 -21.08
N THR A 63 31.54 6.19 -21.66
CA THR A 63 30.32 6.20 -22.45
C THR A 63 29.36 5.10 -22.00
N MET A 64 28.06 5.32 -22.23
CA MET A 64 27.01 4.35 -21.91
C MET A 64 26.10 4.08 -23.11
N GLN A 65 25.72 2.82 -23.30
CA GLN A 65 24.72 2.38 -24.26
C GLN A 65 23.60 1.64 -23.52
N LEU A 66 22.35 2.08 -23.69
CA LEU A 66 21.20 1.58 -22.96
C LEU A 66 20.10 1.13 -23.95
N VAL A 67 19.61 -0.10 -23.78
CA VAL A 67 18.37 -0.57 -24.42
C VAL A 67 17.34 -0.81 -23.33
N CYS A 68 16.22 -0.10 -23.39
CA CYS A 68 15.13 -0.18 -22.41
C CYS A 68 13.88 -0.76 -23.06
N GLY A 69 13.17 -1.65 -22.36
CA GLY A 69 11.87 -2.15 -22.78
C GLY A 69 10.76 -1.09 -22.61
N HIS A 70 9.87 -0.98 -23.57
CA HIS A 70 8.63 -0.24 -23.46
C HIS A 70 7.56 -0.84 -24.38
N GLN A 71 6.32 -0.92 -23.87
CA GLN A 71 5.20 -1.34 -24.69
C GLN A 71 4.65 -0.15 -25.48
N LEU A 72 4.95 -0.08 -26.78
CA LEU A 72 4.53 1.00 -27.63
C LEU A 72 3.09 0.82 -28.12
N SER A 73 2.32 1.92 -28.21
CA SER A 73 1.03 1.92 -28.89
C SER A 73 1.20 1.57 -30.39
N LEU A 74 0.19 0.96 -31.02
CA LEU A 74 0.22 0.66 -32.46
C LEU A 74 0.55 1.93 -33.28
N LYS A 75 0.01 3.06 -32.88
CA LYS A 75 0.26 4.36 -33.52
C LYS A 75 1.72 4.79 -33.40
N ASP A 76 2.35 4.61 -32.24
CA ASP A 76 3.74 4.96 -32.04
C ASP A 76 4.67 3.99 -32.77
N LYS A 77 4.34 2.69 -32.84
CA LYS A 77 5.08 1.69 -33.66
C LYS A 77 5.10 2.09 -35.12
N GLU A 78 3.93 2.36 -35.73
CA GLU A 78 3.83 2.79 -37.11
C GLU A 78 4.57 4.10 -37.38
N ALA A 79 4.49 5.07 -36.46
CA ALA A 79 5.21 6.33 -36.58
C ALA A 79 6.72 6.14 -36.54
N MET A 80 7.24 5.37 -35.59
CA MET A 80 8.69 5.11 -35.46
C MET A 80 9.25 4.29 -36.63
N GLU A 81 8.49 3.36 -37.18
CA GLU A 81 8.87 2.61 -38.39
C GLU A 81 8.99 3.52 -39.63
N GLN A 82 8.19 4.58 -39.68
CA GLN A 82 8.26 5.59 -40.75
C GLN A 82 9.27 6.71 -40.45
N GLY A 83 10.01 6.63 -39.35
CA GLY A 83 10.94 7.68 -38.91
C GLY A 83 10.24 8.95 -38.37
N LEU A 84 8.97 8.83 -37.98
CA LEU A 84 8.17 9.91 -37.37
C LEU A 84 8.27 9.84 -35.84
N GLU A 85 7.81 10.91 -35.17
CA GLU A 85 7.80 11.00 -33.71
C GLU A 85 6.75 10.09 -33.07
N ALA A 86 7.13 9.36 -32.01
CA ALA A 86 6.25 8.62 -31.14
C ALA A 86 5.51 9.59 -30.20
N THR A 87 4.32 10.01 -30.59
CA THR A 87 3.61 11.12 -29.94
C THR A 87 3.10 10.75 -28.55
N ASP A 88 2.57 9.54 -28.38
CA ASP A 88 1.97 9.10 -27.12
C ASP A 88 3.06 8.78 -26.09
N LEU A 89 4.12 8.07 -26.49
CA LEU A 89 5.30 7.82 -25.66
C LEU A 89 5.93 9.13 -25.18
N SER A 90 6.14 10.08 -26.12
CA SER A 90 6.76 11.36 -25.78
C SER A 90 5.90 12.18 -24.83
N LYS A 91 4.59 12.23 -25.02
CA LYS A 91 3.66 12.92 -24.10
C LYS A 91 3.66 12.36 -22.70
N ASN A 92 3.61 11.02 -22.57
CA ASN A 92 3.61 10.35 -21.27
C ASN A 92 4.92 10.61 -20.52
N PHE A 93 6.06 10.42 -21.19
CA PHE A 93 7.36 10.66 -20.59
C PHE A 93 7.55 12.13 -20.17
N LEU A 94 7.14 13.07 -21.00
CA LEU A 94 7.26 14.51 -20.71
C LEU A 94 6.33 14.92 -19.55
N LYS A 95 5.15 14.33 -19.45
CA LYS A 95 4.24 14.54 -18.34
C LYS A 95 4.91 14.08 -17.02
N GLU A 96 5.39 12.84 -16.96
CA GLU A 96 6.12 12.31 -15.80
C GLU A 96 7.33 13.19 -15.42
N LEU A 97 8.13 13.61 -16.39
CA LEU A 97 9.32 14.43 -16.13
C LEU A 97 8.99 15.81 -15.57
N ASN A 98 7.89 16.44 -16.05
CA ASN A 98 7.47 17.76 -15.60
C ASN A 98 6.78 17.76 -14.23
N GLU A 99 6.22 16.64 -13.83
CA GLU A 99 5.60 16.44 -12.53
C GLU A 99 6.61 16.18 -11.40
N LEU A 100 7.89 15.95 -11.73
CA LEU A 100 8.95 15.81 -10.74
C LEU A 100 9.37 17.16 -10.15
N ASP A 101 9.44 17.22 -8.83
CA ASP A 101 9.91 18.39 -8.08
C ASP A 101 11.35 18.78 -8.45
N GLU A 102 11.73 20.07 -8.37
CA GLU A 102 13.08 20.55 -8.77
C GLU A 102 14.22 19.90 -7.97
N ASN A 103 13.97 19.57 -6.70
CA ASN A 103 14.92 18.88 -5.83
C ASN A 103 14.71 17.37 -5.78
N ASN A 104 13.83 16.81 -6.63
CA ASN A 104 13.56 15.39 -6.65
C ASN A 104 14.80 14.63 -7.16
N PHE A 105 15.16 13.57 -6.45
CA PHE A 105 16.25 12.66 -6.79
C PHE A 105 16.18 12.20 -8.27
N TYR A 106 15.03 11.80 -8.76
CA TYR A 106 14.82 11.37 -10.15
C TYR A 106 15.06 12.49 -11.17
N LYS A 107 14.64 13.72 -10.84
CA LYS A 107 14.88 14.88 -11.71
C LYS A 107 16.36 15.22 -11.80
N ASN A 108 17.09 15.11 -10.70
CA ASN A 108 18.55 15.31 -10.69
C ASN A 108 19.28 14.28 -11.56
N HIS A 109 18.86 13.03 -11.52
CA HIS A 109 19.42 12.00 -12.40
C HIS A 109 19.04 12.22 -13.87
N ALA A 110 17.78 12.62 -14.16
CA ALA A 110 17.36 13.01 -15.51
C ALA A 110 18.20 14.19 -16.06
N LYS A 111 18.58 15.15 -15.21
CA LYS A 111 19.51 16.25 -15.58
C LYS A 111 20.86 15.71 -16.02
N ILE A 112 21.43 14.74 -15.31
CA ILE A 112 22.72 14.12 -15.70
C ILE A 112 22.58 13.33 -17.01
N LEU A 113 21.53 12.53 -17.17
CA LEU A 113 21.28 11.81 -18.41
C LEU A 113 21.12 12.79 -19.59
N GLY A 114 20.45 13.92 -19.39
CA GLY A 114 20.35 14.99 -20.38
C GLY A 114 21.73 15.55 -20.75
N TRP A 115 22.60 15.76 -19.76
CA TRP A 115 23.99 16.20 -19.99
C TRP A 115 24.78 15.14 -20.79
N MET A 116 24.64 13.86 -20.45
CA MET A 116 25.31 12.77 -21.17
C MET A 116 24.85 12.67 -22.63
N ILE A 117 23.55 12.78 -22.89
CA ILE A 117 23.00 12.79 -24.25
C ILE A 117 23.55 13.99 -25.04
N LYS A 118 23.53 15.19 -24.45
CA LYS A 118 24.07 16.42 -25.06
C LYS A 118 25.53 16.30 -25.45
N ASN A 119 26.33 15.65 -24.61
CA ASN A 119 27.78 15.48 -24.80
C ASN A 119 28.15 14.16 -25.50
N LYS A 120 27.17 13.43 -26.06
CA LYS A 120 27.36 12.13 -26.75
C LYS A 120 28.03 11.06 -25.88
N LYS A 121 27.74 11.08 -24.59
CA LYS A 121 28.22 10.10 -23.61
C LYS A 121 27.18 9.01 -23.33
N LEU A 122 25.93 9.19 -23.77
CA LEU A 122 24.83 8.24 -23.62
C LEU A 122 24.04 8.12 -24.91
N GLU A 123 23.82 6.88 -25.34
CA GLU A 123 22.87 6.52 -26.39
C GLU A 123 21.79 5.59 -25.80
N ILE A 124 20.52 5.89 -26.09
CA ILE A 124 19.38 5.13 -25.60
C ILE A 124 18.55 4.63 -26.78
N LYS A 125 18.18 3.36 -26.72
CA LYS A 125 17.23 2.72 -27.64
C LYS A 125 16.07 2.09 -26.89
N ILE A 126 14.91 1.99 -27.55
CA ILE A 126 13.68 1.43 -26.99
C ILE A 126 13.39 0.11 -27.65
N ALA A 127 13.26 -0.95 -26.86
CA ALA A 127 12.90 -2.27 -27.28
C ALA A 127 11.41 -2.53 -27.06
N ASP A 128 10.71 -2.96 -28.13
CA ASP A 128 9.31 -3.35 -28.10
C ASP A 128 9.15 -4.79 -28.61
N VAL A 129 8.35 -5.61 -27.91
CA VAL A 129 8.12 -7.01 -28.30
C VAL A 129 7.04 -7.07 -29.37
N VAL A 130 7.32 -7.77 -30.45
CA VAL A 130 6.46 -7.81 -31.65
C VAL A 130 5.14 -8.52 -31.42
N ASP A 131 5.14 -9.59 -30.61
CA ASP A 131 3.95 -10.40 -30.32
C ASP A 131 3.29 -9.94 -29.02
N GLU A 132 2.04 -9.51 -29.07
CA GLU A 132 1.25 -9.17 -27.88
C GLU A 132 0.66 -10.41 -27.19
N PRO A 133 0.68 -10.47 -25.84
CA PRO A 133 1.23 -9.53 -24.88
C PRO A 133 2.66 -9.91 -24.44
N GLY A 134 3.67 -9.34 -25.08
CA GLY A 134 5.06 -9.58 -24.74
C GLY A 134 5.71 -8.41 -24.00
N ILE A 135 6.52 -8.67 -22.96
CA ILE A 135 7.28 -7.67 -22.23
C ILE A 135 8.78 -7.92 -22.46
N PHE A 136 9.53 -6.87 -22.79
CA PHE A 136 10.98 -6.94 -22.83
C PHE A 136 11.51 -6.99 -21.39
N HIS A 137 11.97 -8.17 -20.96
CA HIS A 137 12.34 -8.42 -19.56
C HIS A 137 13.82 -8.79 -19.39
N MET A 138 14.69 -8.23 -20.23
CA MET A 138 16.12 -8.49 -20.18
C MET A 138 16.81 -7.62 -19.16
N LYS A 139 17.74 -8.22 -18.38
CA LYS A 139 18.53 -7.53 -17.36
C LYS A 139 19.97 -8.02 -17.47
N VAL A 140 20.74 -7.35 -18.31
CA VAL A 140 22.14 -7.65 -18.57
C VAL A 140 22.94 -6.36 -18.56
N GLY A 141 24.09 -6.35 -17.90
CA GLY A 141 25.04 -5.24 -17.95
C GLY A 141 26.43 -5.76 -18.26
N ILE A 142 27.21 -4.94 -18.98
CA ILE A 142 28.60 -5.22 -19.34
C ILE A 142 29.40 -3.94 -19.10
N PHE A 143 30.40 -4.04 -18.27
CA PHE A 143 31.36 -2.98 -17.96
C PHE A 143 32.70 -3.29 -18.65
N GLU A 144 33.37 -2.27 -19.12
CA GLU A 144 34.70 -2.33 -19.73
C GLU A 144 35.58 -1.24 -19.11
N ASP A 145 36.77 -1.60 -18.61
CA ASP A 145 37.73 -0.65 -18.07
C ASP A 145 38.68 -0.10 -19.15
N ASP A 146 39.71 0.69 -18.76
CA ASP A 146 40.71 1.26 -19.68
C ASP A 146 41.65 0.20 -20.29
N ASP A 147 41.82 -0.95 -19.62
CA ASP A 147 42.65 -2.08 -20.06
C ASP A 147 41.89 -3.11 -20.86
N GLU A 148 40.64 -2.80 -21.27
CA GLU A 148 39.68 -3.67 -22.00
C GLU A 148 39.26 -4.91 -21.20
N ASN A 149 39.46 -4.92 -19.86
CA ASN A 149 38.90 -5.98 -19.04
C ASN A 149 37.38 -5.83 -18.97
N LEU A 150 36.69 -6.97 -18.97
CA LEU A 150 35.24 -7.03 -18.98
C LEU A 150 34.69 -7.63 -17.69
N VAL A 151 33.64 -7.02 -17.16
CA VAL A 151 32.77 -7.61 -16.15
C VAL A 151 31.33 -7.57 -16.67
N ALA A 152 30.63 -8.68 -16.58
CA ALA A 152 29.23 -8.75 -16.99
C ALA A 152 28.36 -9.27 -15.85
N PHE A 153 27.07 -8.95 -15.89
CA PHE A 153 26.10 -9.54 -14.98
C PHE A 153 24.78 -9.86 -15.69
N SER A 154 24.04 -10.78 -15.12
CA SER A 154 22.64 -11.06 -15.54
C SER A 154 21.83 -11.65 -14.40
N GLY A 155 20.57 -11.24 -14.26
CA GLY A 155 19.68 -11.70 -13.19
C GLY A 155 18.36 -10.98 -13.15
N SER A 156 17.77 -10.84 -11.97
CA SER A 156 16.45 -10.25 -11.76
C SER A 156 16.46 -8.72 -11.59
N VAL A 157 17.62 -8.09 -11.43
CA VAL A 157 17.76 -6.67 -11.04
C VAL A 157 17.01 -5.74 -11.97
N ASN A 158 15.85 -5.27 -11.49
CA ASN A 158 15.08 -4.20 -12.12
C ASN A 158 15.63 -2.84 -11.72
N GLU A 159 15.66 -1.91 -12.65
CA GLU A 159 16.17 -0.56 -12.42
C GLU A 159 15.07 0.42 -12.01
N THR A 160 14.14 -0.01 -11.16
CA THR A 160 13.23 0.92 -10.50
C THR A 160 13.79 1.24 -9.11
N ALA A 161 13.64 2.46 -8.65
CA ALA A 161 14.08 2.85 -7.30
C ALA A 161 13.46 1.96 -6.22
N ASN A 162 12.22 1.49 -6.43
CA ASN A 162 11.58 0.52 -5.56
C ASN A 162 12.26 -0.85 -5.58
N ALA A 163 12.79 -1.29 -6.72
CA ALA A 163 13.49 -2.57 -6.83
C ALA A 163 14.81 -2.58 -6.03
N TRP A 164 15.57 -1.50 -6.08
CA TRP A 164 16.85 -1.36 -5.35
C TRP A 164 16.68 -1.17 -3.84
N ILE A 165 15.54 -0.64 -3.42
CA ILE A 165 15.28 -0.29 -2.01
C ILE A 165 14.38 -1.33 -1.33
N HIS A 166 13.47 -1.99 -2.09
CA HIS A 166 12.36 -2.76 -1.54
C HIS A 166 12.15 -4.17 -2.12
N SER A 167 12.88 -4.57 -3.19
CA SER A 167 12.75 -5.89 -3.79
C SER A 167 13.94 -6.78 -3.46
N THR A 168 13.70 -8.06 -3.25
CA THR A 168 14.77 -9.06 -3.19
C THR A 168 15.25 -9.32 -4.61
N GLU A 169 16.47 -8.88 -4.91
CA GLU A 169 17.08 -9.00 -6.23
C GLU A 169 18.32 -9.89 -6.14
N GLN A 170 18.45 -10.80 -7.08
CA GLN A 170 19.60 -11.68 -7.20
C GLN A 170 20.14 -11.66 -8.63
N PHE A 171 21.45 -11.64 -8.78
CA PHE A 171 22.10 -11.78 -10.09
C PHE A 171 23.47 -12.42 -9.99
N ASP A 172 23.87 -13.07 -11.08
CA ASP A 172 25.21 -13.61 -11.26
C ASP A 172 26.12 -12.57 -11.90
N ALA A 173 27.34 -12.43 -11.37
CA ALA A 173 28.40 -11.61 -11.92
C ALA A 173 29.52 -12.49 -12.52
N TYR A 174 30.07 -12.05 -13.62
CA TYR A 174 31.09 -12.78 -14.42
C TYR A 174 32.33 -11.92 -14.58
N LYS A 175 33.50 -12.43 -14.18
CA LYS A 175 34.77 -11.70 -14.21
C LYS A 175 35.94 -12.61 -14.57
N GLY A 176 36.85 -12.11 -15.41
CA GLY A 176 38.14 -12.74 -15.72
C GLY A 176 38.04 -13.92 -16.70
N GLU A 177 39.18 -14.58 -16.92
CA GLU A 177 39.32 -15.63 -17.93
C GLU A 177 38.38 -16.83 -17.76
N LYS A 178 38.05 -17.19 -16.54
CA LYS A 178 37.15 -18.31 -16.23
C LYS A 178 35.70 -18.09 -16.72
N ASP A 179 35.27 -16.87 -16.82
CA ASP A 179 33.92 -16.51 -17.22
C ASP A 179 33.87 -15.87 -18.63
N MET A 180 34.96 -15.87 -19.36
CA MET A 180 35.09 -15.21 -20.67
C MET A 180 33.98 -15.65 -21.66
N ASP A 181 33.70 -16.95 -21.75
CA ASP A 181 32.63 -17.45 -22.62
C ASP A 181 31.25 -16.88 -22.26
N ARG A 182 30.98 -16.69 -20.94
CA ARG A 182 29.74 -16.11 -20.44
C ARG A 182 29.70 -14.62 -20.74
N ILE A 183 30.78 -13.88 -20.50
CA ILE A 183 30.91 -12.45 -20.80
C ILE A 183 30.69 -12.20 -22.29
N GLU A 184 31.36 -12.99 -23.18
CA GLU A 184 31.14 -12.90 -24.61
C GLU A 184 29.69 -13.20 -25.02
N SER A 185 29.07 -14.19 -24.38
CA SER A 185 27.66 -14.50 -24.63
C SER A 185 26.75 -13.31 -24.31
N LYS A 186 27.01 -12.61 -23.17
CA LYS A 186 26.23 -11.41 -22.79
C LYS A 186 26.52 -10.24 -23.72
N SER A 187 27.78 -10.07 -24.17
CA SER A 187 28.15 -9.06 -25.17
C SER A 187 27.45 -9.30 -26.51
N LYS A 188 27.46 -10.53 -27.01
CA LYS A 188 26.74 -10.93 -28.25
C LYS A 188 25.22 -10.71 -28.08
N LEU A 189 24.68 -10.97 -26.90
CA LEU A 189 23.26 -10.74 -26.59
C LEU A 189 22.94 -9.24 -26.63
N PHE A 190 23.75 -8.38 -26.00
CA PHE A 190 23.59 -6.94 -26.07
C PHE A 190 23.65 -6.45 -27.52
N ASP A 191 24.68 -6.82 -28.27
CA ASP A 191 24.88 -6.39 -29.65
C ASP A 191 23.73 -6.86 -30.57
N LYS A 192 23.13 -8.02 -30.30
CA LYS A 192 21.95 -8.51 -31.00
C LYS A 192 20.76 -7.53 -30.90
N TYR A 193 20.49 -7.01 -29.70
CA TYR A 193 19.41 -6.03 -29.48
C TYR A 193 19.83 -4.64 -29.94
N TRP A 194 21.05 -4.24 -29.68
CA TRP A 194 21.56 -2.93 -30.11
C TRP A 194 21.49 -2.71 -31.60
N GLU A 195 21.74 -3.74 -32.39
CA GLU A 195 21.72 -3.73 -33.84
C GLU A 195 20.38 -4.14 -34.44
N ASP A 196 19.32 -4.24 -33.64
CA ASP A 196 17.97 -4.66 -34.08
C ASP A 196 17.95 -6.00 -34.84
N ARG A 197 18.76 -6.97 -34.39
CA ARG A 197 18.84 -8.32 -35.00
C ARG A 197 17.98 -9.36 -34.27
N ALA A 198 17.18 -8.97 -33.30
CA ALA A 198 16.29 -9.86 -32.56
C ALA A 198 15.03 -10.18 -33.40
N VAL A 199 14.53 -11.42 -33.36
CA VAL A 199 13.37 -11.83 -34.17
C VAL A 199 12.05 -11.40 -33.53
N GLN A 200 11.95 -11.48 -32.20
CA GLN A 200 10.71 -11.21 -31.46
C GLN A 200 10.67 -9.81 -30.84
N THR A 201 11.68 -8.99 -31.08
CA THR A 201 11.79 -7.66 -30.49
C THR A 201 12.29 -6.70 -31.55
N LYS A 202 11.62 -5.59 -31.71
CA LYS A 202 12.02 -4.47 -32.55
C LYS A 202 12.66 -3.39 -31.69
N VAL A 203 13.76 -2.81 -32.15
CA VAL A 203 14.49 -1.79 -31.41
C VAL A 203 14.50 -0.48 -32.18
N TYR A 204 14.09 0.58 -31.50
CA TYR A 204 13.94 1.93 -32.04
C TYR A 204 14.88 2.92 -31.35
N ASP A 205 15.28 3.98 -32.02
CA ASP A 205 15.99 5.09 -31.40
C ASP A 205 15.05 5.87 -30.46
N LEU A 206 15.60 6.45 -29.40
CA LEU A 206 14.83 7.32 -28.48
C LEU A 206 14.22 8.49 -29.25
N PRO A 207 12.91 8.80 -29.11
CA PRO A 207 12.25 9.93 -29.75
C PRO A 207 12.96 11.26 -29.55
N VAL A 208 13.01 12.08 -30.60
CA VAL A 208 13.72 13.37 -30.60
C VAL A 208 13.11 14.35 -29.57
N ALA A 209 11.79 14.32 -29.38
CA ALA A 209 11.11 15.13 -28.37
C ALA A 209 11.62 14.82 -26.95
N ILE A 210 11.76 13.54 -26.59
CA ILE A 210 12.31 13.12 -25.29
C ILE A 210 13.77 13.54 -25.16
N LYS A 211 14.59 13.32 -26.19
CA LYS A 211 15.99 13.75 -26.20
C LYS A 211 16.11 15.26 -25.96
N ASN A 212 15.29 16.05 -26.65
CA ASN A 212 15.35 17.50 -26.54
C ASN A 212 14.96 18.01 -25.15
N GLU A 213 13.95 17.43 -24.52
CA GLU A 213 13.57 17.83 -23.15
C GLU A 213 14.63 17.42 -22.12
N LEU A 214 15.20 16.23 -22.20
CA LEU A 214 16.31 15.83 -21.35
C LEU A 214 17.51 16.79 -21.52
N ILE A 215 17.85 17.17 -22.75
CA ILE A 215 18.91 18.14 -23.03
C ILE A 215 18.56 19.53 -22.46
N LYS A 216 17.31 19.96 -22.52
CA LYS A 216 16.85 21.28 -22.04
C LYS A 216 17.03 21.42 -20.51
N ILE A 217 16.75 20.36 -19.75
CA ILE A 217 16.93 20.34 -18.29
C ILE A 217 18.39 20.04 -17.87
N SER A 218 19.30 19.79 -18.82
CA SER A 218 20.68 19.41 -18.52
C SER A 218 21.44 20.54 -17.84
N PRO A 219 22.29 20.25 -16.84
CA PRO A 219 23.14 21.24 -16.18
C PRO A 219 24.27 21.73 -17.10
N THR A 220 24.91 22.83 -16.73
CA THR A 220 26.13 23.28 -17.40
C THR A 220 27.29 22.32 -17.10
N ASN A 221 27.39 21.86 -15.85
CA ASN A 221 28.36 20.89 -15.40
C ASN A 221 27.65 19.78 -14.63
N PHE A 222 27.91 18.52 -14.96
CA PHE A 222 27.29 17.37 -14.29
C PHE A 222 27.71 17.24 -12.82
N GLU A 223 28.85 17.78 -12.42
CA GLU A 223 29.31 17.77 -11.02
C GLU A 223 28.43 18.63 -10.10
N ASP A 224 27.76 19.65 -10.64
CA ASP A 224 26.91 20.57 -9.87
C ASP A 224 25.55 19.96 -9.48
N VAL A 225 25.22 18.79 -10.02
CA VAL A 225 23.97 18.10 -9.70
C VAL A 225 24.18 17.17 -8.53
N ASP A 226 23.41 17.35 -7.46
CA ASP A 226 23.42 16.43 -6.32
C ASP A 226 22.69 15.12 -6.72
N VAL A 227 23.47 14.06 -6.83
CA VAL A 227 22.99 12.69 -7.11
C VAL A 227 23.43 11.72 -6.02
N ASP A 228 23.85 12.26 -4.89
CA ASP A 228 24.25 11.41 -3.80
C ASP A 228 23.08 10.49 -3.44
N TYR A 229 23.35 9.21 -3.58
CA TYR A 229 22.50 8.15 -3.10
C TYR A 229 22.21 8.42 -1.62
N PRO A 230 20.96 8.34 -1.19
CA PRO A 230 20.73 8.24 0.23
C PRO A 230 21.55 7.03 0.70
N LYS A 231 22.76 7.30 1.25
CA LYS A 231 23.58 6.23 1.83
C LYS A 231 22.64 5.37 2.62
N LYS A 232 22.71 4.04 2.48
CA LYS A 232 22.20 3.15 3.51
C LYS A 232 22.84 3.62 4.80
N SER A 233 22.27 4.69 5.36
CA SER A 233 22.54 5.07 6.74
C SER A 233 22.15 3.82 7.52
N ASN A 234 22.78 3.56 8.62
CA ASN A 234 22.36 2.55 9.57
C ASN A 234 20.92 2.88 10.07
N GLY A 235 19.91 2.81 9.19
CA GLY A 235 18.53 3.27 9.31
C GLY A 235 18.13 4.16 8.13
N ARG A 236 16.95 3.94 7.57
CA ARG A 236 16.35 4.79 6.54
C ARG A 236 16.24 6.21 7.09
N GLU A 237 17.00 7.15 6.55
CA GLU A 237 16.77 8.59 6.79
C GLU A 237 15.48 8.98 6.08
N LEU A 238 14.36 8.65 6.72
CA LEU A 238 13.04 9.03 6.27
C LEU A 238 12.88 10.54 6.44
N GLN A 239 12.85 11.26 5.33
CA GLN A 239 12.41 12.64 5.34
C GLN A 239 10.90 12.63 5.63
N LEU A 240 10.54 13.11 6.81
CA LEU A 240 9.15 13.22 7.22
C LEU A 240 8.45 14.29 6.40
N TYR A 241 7.22 14.02 6.04
CA TYR A 241 6.32 15.03 5.47
C TYR A 241 5.90 16.04 6.56
N ASP A 242 5.51 17.24 6.15
CA ASP A 242 5.14 18.32 7.07
C ASP A 242 4.06 17.91 8.06
N HIS A 243 3.01 17.21 7.61
CA HIS A 243 1.95 16.69 8.47
C HIS A 243 2.46 15.65 9.50
N GLN A 244 3.51 14.88 9.16
CA GLN A 244 4.10 13.90 10.08
C GLN A 244 4.94 14.61 11.15
N ILE A 245 5.67 15.66 10.75
CA ILE A 245 6.42 16.52 11.68
C ILE A 245 5.45 17.21 12.65
N GLU A 246 4.37 17.81 12.15
CA GLU A 246 3.34 18.46 12.94
C GLU A 246 2.68 17.47 13.92
N ALA A 247 2.35 16.26 13.49
CA ALA A 247 1.78 15.23 14.34
C ALA A 247 2.68 14.91 15.54
N ILE A 248 3.98 14.73 15.29
CA ILE A 248 4.97 14.45 16.35
C ILE A 248 5.08 15.63 17.31
N GLN A 249 5.17 16.86 16.79
CA GLN A 249 5.26 18.08 17.61
C GLN A 249 4.06 18.24 18.52
N ARG A 250 2.83 18.09 18.00
CA ARG A 250 1.60 18.19 18.81
C ARG A 250 1.52 17.14 19.90
N TRP A 251 2.02 15.93 19.61
CA TRP A 251 2.10 14.87 20.62
C TRP A 251 3.11 15.20 21.71
N GLU A 252 4.27 15.75 21.37
CA GLU A 252 5.27 16.22 22.33
C GLU A 252 4.73 17.35 23.20
N GLU A 253 4.04 18.33 22.61
CA GLU A 253 3.38 19.45 23.30
C GLU A 253 2.30 18.98 24.27
N ASN A 254 1.61 17.85 23.96
CA ASN A 254 0.62 17.24 24.84
C ASN A 254 1.21 16.23 25.82
N ASN A 255 2.41 16.48 26.34
CA ASN A 255 3.11 15.62 27.30
C ASN A 255 3.33 14.17 26.79
N HIS A 256 3.56 13.99 25.52
CA HIS A 256 3.75 12.70 24.86
C HIS A 256 2.54 11.75 25.01
N GLN A 257 1.34 12.32 25.01
CA GLN A 257 0.09 11.56 25.04
C GLN A 257 -0.83 12.09 23.93
N GLY A 258 -1.50 11.22 23.22
CA GLY A 258 -2.45 11.63 22.19
C GLY A 258 -2.86 10.54 21.21
N ILE A 259 -4.00 10.77 20.58
CA ILE A 259 -4.49 9.98 19.43
C ILE A 259 -4.15 10.76 18.16
N MET A 260 -3.55 10.05 17.21
CA MET A 260 -3.32 10.51 15.85
C MET A 260 -4.43 9.96 14.95
N ALA A 261 -5.37 10.82 14.59
CA ALA A 261 -6.44 10.52 13.64
C ALA A 261 -5.95 10.81 12.22
N VAL A 262 -5.24 9.85 11.62
CA VAL A 262 -4.58 10.02 10.32
C VAL A 262 -5.19 9.09 9.30
N ALA A 263 -5.55 9.61 8.13
CA ALA A 263 -6.12 8.84 7.02
C ALA A 263 -5.26 7.61 6.67
N THR A 264 -5.90 6.57 6.16
CA THR A 264 -5.18 5.37 5.68
C THR A 264 -4.25 5.77 4.54
N GLY A 265 -2.97 5.41 4.63
CA GLY A 265 -1.94 5.85 3.69
C GLY A 265 -1.18 7.11 4.12
N GLY A 266 -1.64 7.86 5.14
CA GLY A 266 -0.97 9.06 5.65
C GLY A 266 0.27 8.80 6.53
N GLY A 267 0.76 7.54 6.63
CA GLY A 267 2.03 7.21 7.29
C GLY A 267 1.97 7.09 8.82
N LYS A 268 0.85 6.62 9.38
CA LYS A 268 0.68 6.41 10.85
C LYS A 268 1.84 5.67 11.51
N THR A 269 2.28 4.56 10.91
CA THR A 269 3.38 3.74 11.41
C THR A 269 4.68 4.53 11.48
N ILE A 270 4.97 5.31 10.43
CA ILE A 270 6.15 6.18 10.34
C ILE A 270 6.13 7.25 11.43
N ILE A 271 4.98 7.92 11.64
CA ILE A 271 4.81 8.91 12.72
C ILE A 271 5.16 8.28 14.07
N ALA A 272 4.62 7.09 14.36
CA ALA A 272 4.85 6.42 15.63
C ALA A 272 6.31 6.02 15.84
N ILE A 273 6.95 5.40 14.83
CA ILE A 273 8.35 4.95 14.92
C ILE A 273 9.29 6.16 15.04
N LYS A 274 9.05 7.22 14.28
CA LYS A 274 9.86 8.44 14.34
C LYS A 274 9.68 9.23 15.65
N ALA A 275 8.47 9.31 16.18
CA ALA A 275 8.23 9.86 17.51
C ALA A 275 9.01 9.12 18.61
N VAL A 276 9.15 7.79 18.47
CA VAL A 276 10.01 6.98 19.33
C VAL A 276 11.48 7.30 19.12
N GLU A 277 11.94 7.37 17.87
CA GLU A 277 13.35 7.62 17.53
C GLU A 277 13.85 8.96 18.08
N LEU A 278 13.02 9.99 17.99
CA LEU A 278 13.36 11.33 18.49
C LEU A 278 13.31 11.45 20.02
N SER A 279 12.68 10.49 20.72
CA SER A 279 12.57 10.49 22.18
C SER A 279 13.65 9.68 22.88
N ASP A 280 14.62 10.28 23.54
CA ASP A 280 15.72 9.58 24.23
C ASP A 280 15.36 8.84 25.53
N LYS A 281 14.14 8.98 26.02
CA LYS A 281 13.77 8.49 27.37
C LYS A 281 13.17 7.09 27.39
N SER A 282 12.56 6.63 26.30
CA SER A 282 11.88 5.33 26.27
C SER A 282 12.85 4.17 26.01
N LYS A 283 12.97 3.24 26.94
CA LYS A 283 13.77 2.01 26.81
C LYS A 283 12.98 0.87 26.21
N PHE A 284 11.71 0.80 26.55
CA PHE A 284 10.75 -0.18 26.05
C PHE A 284 9.65 0.52 25.27
N VAL A 285 9.42 0.09 24.06
CA VAL A 285 8.32 0.55 23.20
C VAL A 285 7.37 -0.63 23.00
N ILE A 286 6.19 -0.52 23.58
CA ILE A 286 5.15 -1.54 23.46
C ILE A 286 4.26 -1.16 22.30
N VAL A 287 4.31 -1.91 21.21
CA VAL A 287 3.46 -1.72 20.03
C VAL A 287 2.37 -2.79 20.07
N ILE A 288 1.12 -2.35 20.11
CA ILE A 288 -0.05 -3.25 20.14
C ILE A 288 -0.75 -3.16 18.78
N VAL A 289 -0.89 -4.30 18.15
CA VAL A 289 -1.52 -4.44 16.82
C VAL A 289 -2.77 -5.31 16.88
N PRO A 290 -3.78 -5.07 16.03
CA PRO A 290 -5.03 -5.84 16.07
C PRO A 290 -4.88 -7.30 15.63
N LYS A 291 -3.99 -7.59 14.68
CA LYS A 291 -3.85 -8.91 14.05
C LYS A 291 -2.39 -9.36 13.94
N LYS A 292 -2.20 -10.70 13.90
CA LYS A 292 -0.88 -11.34 13.79
C LYS A 292 -0.06 -10.88 12.58
N ILE A 293 -0.70 -10.69 11.45
CA ILE A 293 -0.01 -10.29 10.21
C ILE A 293 0.68 -8.92 10.35
N LEU A 294 0.08 -8.01 11.12
CA LEU A 294 0.64 -6.68 11.38
C LEU A 294 1.87 -6.71 12.28
N GLN A 295 2.05 -7.75 13.12
CA GLN A 295 3.26 -7.87 13.95
C GLN A 295 4.52 -7.89 13.09
N LYS A 296 4.49 -8.69 12.01
CA LYS A 296 5.64 -8.80 11.12
C LYS A 296 5.88 -7.50 10.35
N GLN A 297 4.82 -6.89 9.82
CA GLN A 297 4.93 -5.62 9.11
C GLN A 297 5.52 -4.52 10.00
N TRP A 298 5.04 -4.37 11.24
CA TRP A 298 5.60 -3.42 12.19
C TRP A 298 7.08 -3.73 12.51
N ALA A 299 7.42 -5.00 12.67
CA ALA A 299 8.80 -5.41 12.93
C ALA A 299 9.73 -5.08 11.78
N ASP A 300 9.29 -5.33 10.54
CA ASP A 300 10.05 -5.04 9.33
C ASP A 300 10.25 -3.51 9.18
N GLU A 301 9.21 -2.69 9.37
CA GLU A 301 9.30 -1.23 9.35
C GLU A 301 10.18 -0.66 10.49
N ILE A 302 10.08 -1.21 11.71
CA ILE A 302 10.95 -0.81 12.83
C ILE A 302 12.41 -1.13 12.49
N LYS A 303 12.69 -2.32 11.94
CA LYS A 303 14.05 -2.72 11.56
C LYS A 303 14.64 -1.81 10.49
N GLU A 304 13.81 -1.35 9.56
CA GLU A 304 14.22 -0.43 8.51
C GLU A 304 14.51 0.97 9.04
N ILE A 305 13.65 1.51 9.92
CA ILE A 305 13.76 2.89 10.40
C ILE A 305 14.73 3.00 11.59
N VAL A 306 14.75 2.01 12.48
CA VAL A 306 15.58 1.98 13.70
C VAL A 306 16.39 0.67 13.76
N PRO A 307 17.36 0.47 12.88
CA PRO A 307 18.04 -0.82 12.67
C PRO A 307 18.82 -1.32 13.89
N ASN A 308 19.24 -0.43 14.81
CA ASN A 308 19.95 -0.78 16.03
C ASN A 308 19.03 -1.13 17.20
N SER A 309 17.71 -1.25 16.96
CA SER A 309 16.74 -1.65 17.98
C SER A 309 16.66 -3.16 18.12
N ARG A 310 16.32 -3.62 19.34
CA ARG A 310 15.92 -4.99 19.56
C ARG A 310 14.42 -5.12 19.35
N ILE A 311 13.98 -6.13 18.58
CA ILE A 311 12.56 -6.37 18.33
C ILE A 311 12.20 -7.73 18.91
N MET A 312 11.11 -7.78 19.69
CA MET A 312 10.53 -8.98 20.23
C MET A 312 9.06 -9.06 19.83
N LEU A 313 8.68 -10.10 19.12
CA LEU A 313 7.27 -10.42 18.83
C LEU A 313 6.70 -11.21 20.01
N VAL A 314 5.51 -10.85 20.48
CA VAL A 314 4.89 -11.47 21.66
C VAL A 314 3.48 -11.93 21.33
N GLY A 315 3.25 -13.24 21.48
CA GLY A 315 2.01 -13.88 21.05
C GLY A 315 1.80 -13.81 19.53
N GLY A 316 0.79 -14.44 19.03
CA GLY A 316 0.49 -14.37 17.59
C GLY A 316 1.40 -15.25 16.73
N ILE A 317 2.38 -14.65 16.04
CA ILE A 317 3.34 -15.36 15.16
C ILE A 317 4.53 -15.89 15.96
N SER A 318 4.78 -15.32 17.14
CA SER A 318 5.95 -15.64 17.94
C SER A 318 5.85 -16.95 18.71
N ASP A 319 7.03 -17.38 19.19
CA ASP A 319 7.22 -18.52 20.07
C ASP A 319 6.24 -18.58 21.25
N GLU A 320 5.86 -19.80 21.61
CA GLU A 320 5.06 -20.15 22.80
C GLU A 320 5.74 -19.75 24.13
N GLU A 321 7.04 -19.36 24.08
CA GLU A 321 7.87 -19.10 25.28
C GLU A 321 8.01 -17.60 25.66
N TRP A 322 7.24 -16.68 25.08
CA TRP A 322 7.35 -15.26 25.45
C TRP A 322 7.18 -15.01 26.97
N GLU A 323 6.41 -15.84 27.65
CA GLU A 323 6.14 -15.76 29.08
C GLU A 323 7.39 -15.95 29.95
N THR A 324 8.40 -16.63 29.41
CA THR A 324 9.70 -16.85 30.05
C THR A 324 10.77 -15.90 29.55
N THR A 325 10.74 -15.58 28.26
CA THR A 325 11.76 -14.71 27.61
C THR A 325 11.57 -13.24 27.93
N LEU A 326 10.32 -12.73 27.98
CA LEU A 326 10.03 -11.31 28.24
C LEU A 326 10.49 -10.87 29.67
N PRO A 327 10.26 -11.61 30.76
CA PRO A 327 10.81 -11.26 32.07
C PRO A 327 12.34 -11.23 32.08
N GLY A 328 13.01 -12.20 31.42
CA GLY A 328 14.46 -12.24 31.28
C GLY A 328 15.00 -11.00 30.54
N LEU A 329 14.31 -10.59 29.49
CA LEU A 329 14.63 -9.38 28.74
C LEU A 329 14.54 -8.12 29.62
N ILE A 330 13.44 -7.97 30.36
CA ILE A 330 13.24 -6.81 31.27
C ILE A 330 14.32 -6.81 32.37
N GLN A 331 14.64 -7.98 32.91
CA GLN A 331 15.65 -8.12 33.95
C GLN A 331 17.06 -7.78 33.47
N SER A 332 17.40 -8.11 32.21
CA SER A 332 18.70 -7.81 31.63
C SER A 332 18.98 -6.28 31.55
N TYR A 333 17.94 -5.48 31.40
CA TYR A 333 18.05 -4.03 31.38
C TYR A 333 18.40 -3.40 32.76
N ARG A 334 18.09 -4.07 33.86
CA ARG A 334 18.42 -3.61 35.22
C ARG A 334 19.91 -3.69 35.54
N PHE A 335 20.65 -4.52 34.80
CA PHE A 335 22.08 -4.81 35.04
C PHE A 335 23.02 -4.12 34.05
N VAL A 336 22.50 -3.27 33.11
CA VAL A 336 23.35 -2.53 32.20
C VAL A 336 24.00 -1.37 32.94
N ASP A 337 25.32 -1.48 33.16
CA ASP A 337 26.15 -0.43 33.75
C ASP A 337 26.24 0.77 32.78
N PRO A 338 25.73 1.96 33.14
CA PRO A 338 25.76 3.14 32.27
C PRO A 338 27.17 3.62 31.89
N SER A 339 28.19 3.14 32.62
CA SER A 339 29.58 3.57 32.43
C SER A 339 30.31 2.76 31.34
N LYS A 340 29.78 1.62 30.90
CA LYS A 340 30.43 0.78 29.87
C LYS A 340 29.89 1.17 28.48
N LYS A 341 30.76 1.75 27.64
CA LYS A 341 30.57 1.97 26.20
C LYS A 341 30.58 0.63 25.42
N THR A 342 29.69 -0.29 25.72
CA THR A 342 29.38 -1.42 24.84
C THR A 342 28.38 -0.93 23.78
N LYS A 343 28.41 -1.49 22.56
CA LYS A 343 27.43 -1.17 21.48
C LYS A 343 26.03 -1.20 22.09
N GLN A 344 25.48 -0.02 22.39
CA GLN A 344 24.24 0.12 23.13
C GLN A 344 23.11 -0.32 22.24
N ILE A 345 22.40 -1.36 22.64
CA ILE A 345 21.03 -1.62 22.19
C ILE A 345 20.19 -0.50 22.82
N HIS A 346 19.94 0.54 22.04
CA HIS A 346 19.35 1.76 22.59
C HIS A 346 17.87 1.60 22.98
N ARG A 347 17.12 0.69 22.33
CA ARG A 347 15.66 0.49 22.56
C ARG A 347 15.24 -0.93 22.29
N THR A 348 14.22 -1.38 23.02
CA THR A 348 13.55 -2.66 22.76
C THR A 348 12.10 -2.41 22.36
N PHE A 349 11.74 -2.82 21.17
CA PHE A 349 10.37 -2.86 20.70
C PHE A 349 9.76 -4.22 21.04
N ILE A 350 8.60 -4.20 21.69
CA ILE A 350 7.79 -5.37 22.00
C ILE A 350 6.51 -5.25 21.20
N VAL A 351 6.40 -6.01 20.13
CA VAL A 351 5.22 -5.98 19.25
C VAL A 351 4.28 -7.10 19.63
N ALA A 352 3.13 -6.76 20.21
CA ALA A 352 2.15 -7.71 20.72
C ALA A 352 0.81 -7.60 20.00
N THR A 353 0.08 -8.72 19.86
CA THR A 353 -1.31 -8.64 19.42
C THR A 353 -2.20 -8.10 20.55
N GLN A 354 -3.31 -7.45 20.19
CA GLN A 354 -4.29 -6.95 21.17
C GLN A 354 -4.79 -8.06 22.11
N ALA A 355 -4.98 -9.28 21.58
CA ALA A 355 -5.39 -10.44 22.38
C ALA A 355 -4.36 -10.76 23.47
N THR A 356 -3.07 -10.77 23.13
CA THR A 356 -1.98 -11.03 24.09
C THR A 356 -1.81 -9.87 25.06
N ALA A 357 -1.86 -8.64 24.58
CA ALA A 357 -1.74 -7.43 25.40
C ALA A 357 -2.85 -7.28 26.46
N SER A 358 -4.02 -7.89 26.22
CA SER A 358 -5.15 -7.95 27.16
C SER A 358 -5.03 -9.03 28.22
N MET A 359 -3.98 -9.90 28.17
CA MET A 359 -3.76 -10.97 29.16
C MET A 359 -3.20 -10.37 30.45
N ASP A 360 -3.77 -10.78 31.59
CA ASP A 360 -3.34 -10.32 32.92
C ASP A 360 -1.85 -10.59 33.15
N LYS A 361 -1.33 -11.72 32.62
CA LYS A 361 0.08 -12.10 32.74
C LYS A 361 1.01 -11.14 32.01
N PHE A 362 0.63 -10.69 30.78
CA PHE A 362 1.41 -9.70 30.02
C PHE A 362 1.49 -8.38 30.78
N ILE A 363 0.35 -7.90 31.26
CA ILE A 363 0.26 -6.67 32.05
C ILE A 363 1.10 -6.79 33.34
N GLN A 364 1.01 -7.92 34.04
CA GLN A 364 1.78 -8.15 35.28
C GLN A 364 3.28 -8.12 35.04
N ILE A 365 3.77 -8.71 33.94
CA ILE A 365 5.20 -8.67 33.60
C ILE A 365 5.66 -7.24 33.38
N LEU A 366 4.89 -6.46 32.61
CA LEU A 366 5.22 -5.05 32.31
C LEU A 366 5.07 -4.13 33.52
N SER A 367 4.23 -4.48 34.51
CA SER A 367 4.07 -3.71 35.74
C SER A 367 5.35 -3.66 36.60
N SER A 368 6.34 -4.49 36.26
CA SER A 368 7.66 -4.46 36.92
C SER A 368 8.62 -3.40 36.33
N VAL A 369 8.24 -2.74 35.24
CA VAL A 369 9.01 -1.69 34.57
C VAL A 369 8.57 -0.31 35.06
N ASP A 370 9.52 0.60 35.22
CA ASP A 370 9.20 2.00 35.53
C ASP A 370 8.42 2.63 34.37
N PRO A 371 7.21 3.19 34.62
CA PRO A 371 6.38 3.79 33.56
C PRO A 371 7.08 4.85 32.72
N SER A 372 8.04 5.58 33.31
CA SER A 372 8.82 6.62 32.61
C SER A 372 9.71 6.07 31.49
N HIS A 373 10.03 4.78 31.54
CA HIS A 373 10.81 4.08 30.52
C HIS A 373 9.94 3.36 29.47
N VAL A 374 8.61 3.42 29.62
CA VAL A 374 7.68 2.73 28.71
C VAL A 374 6.96 3.73 27.82
N GLN A 375 6.98 3.48 26.53
CA GLN A 375 6.11 4.12 25.55
C GLN A 375 5.13 3.08 24.99
N LEU A 376 3.85 3.39 25.08
CA LEU A 376 2.77 2.57 24.56
C LEU A 376 2.29 3.15 23.21
N VAL A 377 2.34 2.35 22.18
CA VAL A 377 1.77 2.66 20.84
C VAL A 377 0.67 1.64 20.56
N VAL A 378 -0.52 2.09 20.27
CA VAL A 378 -1.65 1.22 19.95
C VAL A 378 -2.16 1.52 18.56
N ASP A 379 -1.95 0.57 17.67
CA ASP A 379 -2.47 0.63 16.30
C ASP A 379 -3.95 0.25 16.27
N GLU A 380 -4.72 0.94 15.44
CA GLU A 380 -6.19 0.85 15.38
C GLU A 380 -6.81 0.94 16.80
N VAL A 381 -6.45 2.02 17.50
CA VAL A 381 -6.76 2.24 18.92
C VAL A 381 -8.24 2.08 19.28
N HIS A 382 -9.12 2.34 18.35
CA HIS A 382 -10.55 2.14 18.50
C HIS A 382 -10.96 0.70 18.88
N ASN A 383 -10.12 -0.30 18.60
CA ASN A 383 -10.38 -1.69 18.98
C ASN A 383 -10.26 -1.91 20.50
N MET A 384 -9.62 -1.00 21.23
CA MET A 384 -9.49 -1.06 22.69
C MET A 384 -10.80 -0.90 23.46
N GLY A 385 -11.85 -0.34 22.87
CA GLY A 385 -13.12 -0.08 23.59
C GLY A 385 -13.91 -1.33 24.00
N SER A 386 -13.50 -2.53 23.60
CA SER A 386 -14.10 -3.77 24.09
C SER A 386 -13.70 -4.03 25.56
N PRO A 387 -14.50 -4.76 26.35
CA PRO A 387 -14.16 -5.06 27.76
C PRO A 387 -12.79 -5.73 27.94
N SER A 388 -12.38 -6.56 26.99
CA SER A 388 -11.03 -7.14 26.97
C SER A 388 -9.96 -6.12 26.58
N GLY A 389 -10.25 -5.27 25.59
CA GLY A 389 -9.32 -4.26 25.11
C GLY A 389 -9.04 -3.15 26.14
N LEU A 390 -10.04 -2.79 26.96
CA LEU A 390 -9.85 -1.84 28.07
C LEU A 390 -8.79 -2.28 29.09
N LYS A 391 -8.50 -3.58 29.22
CA LYS A 391 -7.42 -4.07 30.08
C LYS A 391 -6.04 -3.54 29.68
N ILE A 392 -5.84 -3.20 28.42
CA ILE A 392 -4.58 -2.66 27.89
C ILE A 392 -4.23 -1.33 28.59
N MET A 393 -5.23 -0.58 29.06
CA MET A 393 -5.03 0.66 29.80
C MET A 393 -4.29 0.43 31.15
N ASN A 394 -4.22 -0.79 31.63
CA ASN A 394 -3.45 -1.14 32.84
C ASN A 394 -1.96 -1.34 32.57
N ILE A 395 -1.49 -1.26 31.33
CA ILE A 395 -0.07 -1.28 31.02
C ILE A 395 0.54 0.06 31.50
N PRO A 396 1.50 0.01 32.46
CA PRO A 396 2.09 1.22 32.98
C PRO A 396 2.93 1.93 31.93
N SER A 397 2.55 3.13 31.57
CA SER A 397 3.23 3.92 30.52
C SER A 397 3.00 5.42 30.76
N GLU A 398 4.05 6.23 30.73
CA GLU A 398 3.93 7.68 30.75
C GLU A 398 3.64 8.25 29.37
N ARG A 399 4.23 7.64 28.32
CA ARG A 399 4.05 8.06 26.93
C ARG A 399 3.10 7.13 26.23
N ARG A 400 2.08 7.72 25.59
CA ARG A 400 1.01 6.95 24.95
C ARG A 400 0.65 7.57 23.60
N MET A 401 0.60 6.74 22.58
CA MET A 401 0.17 7.15 21.26
C MET A 401 -0.88 6.16 20.73
N GLY A 402 -2.06 6.67 20.46
CA GLY A 402 -3.10 5.93 19.75
C GLY A 402 -3.08 6.27 18.26
N LEU A 403 -3.12 5.28 17.39
CA LEU A 403 -3.17 5.45 15.94
C LEU A 403 -4.52 4.96 15.41
N SER A 404 -5.20 5.76 14.62
CA SER A 404 -6.42 5.33 13.93
C SER A 404 -6.70 6.22 12.71
N ALA A 405 -7.37 5.70 11.71
CA ALA A 405 -7.99 6.52 10.68
C ALA A 405 -9.35 7.08 11.16
N THR A 406 -9.99 6.38 12.12
CA THR A 406 -11.25 6.77 12.75
C THR A 406 -11.17 6.40 14.22
N HIS A 407 -11.16 7.39 15.11
CA HIS A 407 -11.07 7.15 16.55
C HIS A 407 -12.45 6.97 17.21
N ILE A 408 -13.49 7.53 16.62
CA ILE A 408 -14.88 7.46 17.13
C ILE A 408 -15.45 6.05 16.94
N ARG A 409 -16.08 5.54 17.97
CA ARG A 409 -16.80 4.25 17.97
C ARG A 409 -18.30 4.52 17.86
N LYS A 410 -18.86 4.35 16.67
CA LYS A 410 -20.33 4.45 16.52
C LYS A 410 -21.00 3.46 17.47
N PHE A 411 -22.02 3.91 18.20
CA PHE A 411 -22.79 3.14 19.20
C PHE A 411 -22.03 2.71 20.48
N ASP A 412 -20.86 3.29 20.75
CA ASP A 412 -20.10 3.03 21.98
C ASP A 412 -19.38 4.32 22.43
N GLU A 413 -20.18 5.31 22.85
CA GLU A 413 -19.69 6.61 23.30
C GLU A 413 -18.83 6.47 24.57
N GLU A 414 -19.25 5.60 25.51
CA GLU A 414 -18.50 5.34 26.74
C GLU A 414 -17.12 4.75 26.45
N GLY A 415 -17.04 3.81 25.47
CA GLY A 415 -15.76 3.23 25.04
C GLY A 415 -14.87 4.26 24.34
N THR A 416 -15.44 5.17 23.55
CA THR A 416 -14.71 6.26 22.90
C THR A 416 -14.16 7.22 23.95
N GLU A 417 -14.99 7.69 24.89
CA GLU A 417 -14.60 8.60 25.95
C GLU A 417 -13.46 8.05 26.83
N LYS A 418 -13.53 6.76 27.20
CA LYS A 418 -12.46 6.08 27.96
C LYS A 418 -11.14 6.05 27.21
N ILE A 419 -11.18 5.77 25.90
CA ILE A 419 -9.98 5.77 25.06
C ILE A 419 -9.37 7.16 24.99
N GLU A 420 -10.18 8.19 24.71
CA GLU A 420 -9.72 9.57 24.64
C GLU A 420 -9.13 10.05 25.97
N GLN A 421 -9.79 9.77 27.08
CA GLN A 421 -9.26 10.10 28.41
C GLN A 421 -7.92 9.41 28.69
N PHE A 422 -7.76 8.15 28.31
CA PHE A 422 -6.52 7.40 28.52
C PHE A 422 -5.37 7.96 27.69
N PHE A 423 -5.60 8.36 26.44
CA PHE A 423 -4.57 8.89 25.56
C PHE A 423 -4.39 10.41 25.67
N GLY A 424 -5.26 11.13 26.40
CA GLY A 424 -5.18 12.60 26.53
C GLY A 424 -5.80 13.36 25.37
N GLY A 425 -6.78 12.76 24.68
CA GLY A 425 -7.54 13.34 23.57
C GLY A 425 -6.93 13.07 22.18
N VAL A 426 -7.62 13.60 21.17
CA VAL A 426 -7.12 13.63 19.78
C VAL A 426 -6.23 14.86 19.64
N VAL A 427 -4.96 14.68 19.37
CA VAL A 427 -3.96 15.77 19.29
C VAL A 427 -3.64 16.16 17.85
N PHE A 428 -3.89 15.27 16.91
CA PHE A 428 -3.65 15.52 15.49
C PHE A 428 -4.67 14.80 14.62
N GLU A 429 -5.19 15.53 13.63
CA GLU A 429 -6.09 15.02 12.62
C GLU A 429 -5.52 15.32 11.23
N TYR A 430 -5.52 14.31 10.35
CA TYR A 430 -5.14 14.42 8.95
C TYR A 430 -6.16 13.68 8.11
N SER A 431 -7.06 14.45 7.52
CA SER A 431 -8.18 13.92 6.74
C SER A 431 -7.74 13.38 5.39
N ILE A 432 -8.61 12.59 4.75
CA ILE A 432 -8.36 12.10 3.39
C ILE A 432 -8.29 13.24 2.37
N GLN A 433 -9.11 14.29 2.55
CA GLN A 433 -9.08 15.47 1.68
C GLN A 433 -7.72 16.16 1.77
N GLN A 434 -7.22 16.41 2.97
CA GLN A 434 -5.88 16.98 3.16
C GLN A 434 -4.79 16.10 2.53
N ALA A 435 -4.90 14.78 2.65
CA ALA A 435 -3.93 13.88 2.06
C ALA A 435 -3.95 13.87 0.52
N ILE A 436 -5.10 14.14 -0.09
CA ILE A 436 -5.24 14.32 -1.55
C ILE A 436 -4.69 15.70 -1.93
N ASP A 437 -5.07 16.76 -1.22
CA ASP A 437 -4.62 18.13 -1.47
C ASP A 437 -3.09 18.26 -1.34
N ASP A 438 -2.48 17.51 -0.41
CA ASP A 438 -1.03 17.43 -0.20
C ASP A 438 -0.33 16.43 -1.17
N GLU A 439 -1.05 15.87 -2.13
CA GLU A 439 -0.54 14.89 -3.10
C GLU A 439 0.10 13.65 -2.44
N LYS A 440 -0.42 13.23 -1.28
CA LYS A 440 -0.01 12.00 -0.59
C LYS A 440 -0.92 10.83 -0.89
N LEU A 441 -2.13 11.11 -1.37
CA LEU A 441 -3.08 10.14 -1.90
C LEU A 441 -3.52 10.59 -3.30
N CYS A 442 -3.88 9.65 -4.16
CA CYS A 442 -4.39 9.98 -5.48
C CYS A 442 -5.86 10.43 -5.42
N HIS A 443 -6.28 11.22 -6.39
CA HIS A 443 -7.66 11.54 -6.67
C HIS A 443 -8.48 10.29 -6.97
N TYR A 444 -9.79 10.32 -6.76
CA TYR A 444 -10.64 9.18 -7.04
C TYR A 444 -12.06 9.55 -7.44
N GLU A 445 -12.67 8.67 -8.21
CA GLU A 445 -14.06 8.70 -8.59
C GLU A 445 -14.80 7.49 -8.04
N VAL A 446 -16.08 7.67 -7.67
CA VAL A 446 -16.97 6.60 -7.22
C VAL A 446 -18.03 6.36 -8.29
N HIS A 447 -18.27 5.11 -8.63
CA HIS A 447 -19.27 4.66 -9.59
C HIS A 447 -20.29 3.77 -8.89
N HIS A 448 -21.55 4.17 -8.88
CA HIS A 448 -22.61 3.39 -8.30
C HIS A 448 -23.24 2.44 -9.33
N GLU A 449 -23.26 1.16 -8.98
CA GLU A 449 -24.04 0.16 -9.72
C GLU A 449 -25.28 -0.21 -8.94
N ASN A 450 -26.43 -0.11 -9.61
CA ASN A 450 -27.71 -0.32 -8.97
C ASN A 450 -28.05 -1.79 -8.87
N VAL A 451 -28.42 -2.23 -7.68
CA VAL A 451 -28.83 -3.59 -7.36
C VAL A 451 -30.24 -3.55 -6.79
N GLU A 452 -31.22 -3.94 -7.55
CA GLU A 452 -32.58 -4.07 -7.06
C GLU A 452 -32.73 -5.42 -6.34
N LEU A 453 -33.31 -5.43 -5.13
CA LEU A 453 -33.67 -6.68 -4.45
C LEU A 453 -34.73 -7.42 -5.24
N THR A 454 -34.65 -8.75 -5.29
CA THR A 454 -35.77 -9.57 -5.78
C THR A 454 -36.96 -9.42 -4.84
N GLN A 455 -38.17 -9.66 -5.34
CA GLN A 455 -39.39 -9.60 -4.51
C GLN A 455 -39.33 -10.51 -3.28
N ARG A 456 -38.65 -11.66 -3.40
CA ARG A 456 -38.44 -12.59 -2.30
C ARG A 456 -37.52 -11.99 -1.25
N GLU A 457 -36.34 -11.50 -1.66
CA GLU A 457 -35.37 -10.89 -0.75
C GLU A 457 -35.94 -9.69 -0.03
N TYR A 458 -36.72 -8.88 -0.74
CA TYR A 458 -37.38 -7.73 -0.15
C TYR A 458 -38.46 -8.14 0.87
N SER A 459 -39.27 -9.17 0.58
CA SER A 459 -40.26 -9.71 1.52
C SER A 459 -39.55 -10.25 2.78
N ASP A 460 -38.48 -11.01 2.64
CA ASP A 460 -37.69 -11.52 3.76
C ASP A 460 -37.12 -10.36 4.59
N TYR A 461 -36.59 -9.34 3.93
CA TYR A 461 -36.04 -8.15 4.60
C TYR A 461 -37.12 -7.37 5.37
N HIS A 462 -38.33 -7.25 4.80
CA HIS A 462 -39.49 -6.62 5.44
C HIS A 462 -39.93 -7.38 6.69
N GLU A 463 -40.02 -8.72 6.62
CA GLU A 463 -40.38 -9.56 7.78
C GLU A 463 -39.36 -9.40 8.93
N HIS A 464 -38.08 -9.43 8.63
CA HIS A 464 -37.04 -9.21 9.63
C HIS A 464 -37.07 -7.78 10.21
N THR A 465 -37.40 -6.76 9.40
CA THR A 465 -37.58 -5.37 9.85
C THR A 465 -38.70 -5.26 10.85
N ARG A 466 -39.85 -5.91 10.56
CA ARG A 466 -41.01 -5.96 11.47
C ARG A 466 -40.69 -6.67 12.78
N THR A 467 -39.96 -7.78 12.71
CA THR A 467 -39.54 -8.56 13.89
C THR A 467 -38.57 -7.76 14.76
N ILE A 468 -37.64 -7.03 14.17
CA ILE A 468 -36.73 -6.13 14.88
C ILE A 468 -37.52 -5.04 15.63
N GLY A 469 -38.53 -4.46 14.99
CA GLY A 469 -39.44 -3.49 15.63
C GLY A 469 -40.15 -4.06 16.85
N GLN A 470 -40.67 -5.29 16.74
CA GLN A 470 -41.31 -6.01 17.85
C GLN A 470 -40.35 -6.24 19.02
N TYR A 471 -39.11 -6.70 18.74
CA TYR A 471 -38.12 -6.92 19.79
C TYR A 471 -37.66 -5.60 20.42
N SER A 472 -37.54 -4.51 19.65
CA SER A 472 -37.24 -3.18 20.18
C SER A 472 -38.32 -2.70 21.16
N ALA A 473 -39.57 -2.87 20.84
CA ALA A 473 -40.69 -2.56 21.74
C ALA A 473 -40.69 -3.41 23.03
N MET A 474 -40.37 -4.73 22.91
CA MET A 474 -40.22 -5.61 24.06
C MET A 474 -39.06 -5.18 24.97
N ILE A 475 -37.89 -4.82 24.38
CA ILE A 475 -36.71 -4.34 25.14
C ILE A 475 -37.08 -3.10 25.95
N GLU A 476 -37.77 -2.13 25.35
CA GLU A 476 -38.20 -0.92 26.06
C GLU A 476 -39.24 -1.23 27.17
N GLN A 477 -40.17 -2.12 26.91
CA GLN A 477 -41.12 -2.57 27.93
C GLN A 477 -40.42 -3.22 29.13
N TYR A 478 -39.41 -4.08 28.89
CA TYR A 478 -38.67 -4.73 29.97
C TYR A 478 -37.68 -3.75 30.66
N ARG A 479 -37.14 -2.75 29.96
CA ARG A 479 -36.36 -1.67 30.53
C ARG A 479 -37.19 -0.87 31.56
N VAL A 480 -38.38 -0.46 31.19
CA VAL A 480 -39.31 0.25 32.11
C VAL A 480 -39.65 -0.62 33.30
N LYS A 481 -39.88 -1.92 33.11
CA LYS A 481 -40.16 -2.88 34.20
C LYS A 481 -38.95 -3.30 35.01
N ARG A 482 -37.74 -2.84 34.67
CA ARG A 482 -36.44 -3.21 35.30
C ARG A 482 -36.20 -4.73 35.30
N GLN A 483 -36.66 -5.45 34.27
CA GLN A 483 -36.47 -6.90 34.11
C GLN A 483 -35.27 -7.18 33.20
N PHE A 484 -34.06 -6.99 33.69
CA PHE A 484 -32.82 -7.01 32.92
C PHE A 484 -32.51 -8.34 32.22
N SER A 485 -32.87 -9.47 32.85
CA SER A 485 -32.64 -10.80 32.21
C SER A 485 -33.47 -10.97 30.96
N SER A 486 -34.78 -10.60 31.02
CA SER A 486 -35.66 -10.64 29.86
C SER A 486 -35.24 -9.64 28.79
N MET A 487 -34.85 -8.44 29.19
CA MET A 487 -34.31 -7.41 28.29
C MET A 487 -33.12 -7.95 27.50
N SER A 488 -32.09 -8.50 28.20
CA SER A 488 -30.90 -9.10 27.56
C SER A 488 -31.25 -10.20 26.56
N THR A 489 -32.22 -11.01 26.86
CA THR A 489 -32.71 -12.08 25.93
C THR A 489 -33.25 -11.48 24.62
N TYR A 490 -34.07 -10.41 24.71
CA TYR A 490 -34.60 -9.76 23.51
C TYR A 490 -33.56 -8.93 22.78
N GLU A 491 -32.58 -8.36 23.46
CA GLU A 491 -31.41 -7.72 22.82
C GLU A 491 -30.62 -8.69 21.97
N GLN A 492 -30.35 -9.92 22.48
CA GLN A 492 -29.68 -10.97 21.71
C GLN A 492 -30.50 -11.41 20.49
N LYS A 493 -31.82 -11.59 20.63
CA LYS A 493 -32.71 -11.92 19.52
C LYS A 493 -32.69 -10.80 18.47
N ARG A 494 -32.86 -9.54 18.89
CA ARG A 494 -32.80 -8.38 17.99
C ARG A 494 -31.47 -8.33 17.24
N LYS A 495 -30.35 -8.54 17.93
CA LYS A 495 -29.02 -8.57 17.31
C LYS A 495 -28.91 -9.64 16.23
N ARG A 496 -29.47 -10.83 16.47
CA ARG A 496 -29.51 -11.91 15.47
C ARG A 496 -30.31 -11.49 14.23
N GLU A 497 -31.54 -10.95 14.43
CA GLU A 497 -32.36 -10.48 13.32
C GLU A 497 -31.71 -9.38 12.50
N LEU A 498 -31.03 -8.42 13.17
CA LEU A 498 -30.25 -7.38 12.51
C LEU A 498 -29.15 -7.98 11.62
N GLN A 499 -28.47 -9.05 12.07
CA GLN A 499 -27.45 -9.74 11.28
C GLN A 499 -28.06 -10.45 10.07
N VAL A 500 -29.16 -11.17 10.25
CA VAL A 500 -29.85 -11.87 9.16
C VAL A 500 -30.30 -10.85 8.11
N ARG A 501 -31.01 -9.80 8.55
CA ARG A 501 -31.45 -8.71 7.69
C ARG A 501 -30.31 -8.06 6.91
N ALA A 502 -29.17 -7.80 7.58
CA ALA A 502 -28.00 -7.24 6.94
C ALA A 502 -27.42 -8.17 5.87
N ASN A 503 -27.47 -9.48 6.08
CA ASN A 503 -26.96 -10.46 5.12
C ASN A 503 -27.80 -10.51 3.83
N ILE A 504 -29.12 -10.25 3.88
CA ILE A 504 -29.96 -10.16 2.68
C ILE A 504 -29.40 -9.11 1.72
N ILE A 505 -29.09 -7.90 2.22
CA ILE A 505 -28.48 -6.84 1.40
C ILE A 505 -27.10 -7.25 0.88
N LYS A 506 -26.28 -7.89 1.74
CA LYS A 506 -24.92 -8.28 1.37
C LYS A 506 -24.88 -9.33 0.28
N SER A 507 -25.79 -10.31 0.33
CA SER A 507 -25.83 -11.45 -0.60
C SER A 507 -26.93 -11.33 -1.68
N ALA A 508 -27.45 -10.12 -1.93
CA ALA A 508 -28.48 -9.90 -2.93
C ALA A 508 -28.08 -10.48 -4.29
N GLU A 509 -28.98 -11.28 -4.90
CA GLU A 509 -28.72 -12.08 -6.10
C GLU A 509 -28.32 -11.21 -7.30
N ASN A 510 -28.96 -10.07 -7.47
CA ASN A 510 -28.69 -9.15 -8.57
C ASN A 510 -27.30 -8.47 -8.50
N LYS A 511 -26.55 -8.63 -7.41
CA LYS A 511 -25.16 -8.18 -7.32
C LYS A 511 -24.24 -8.88 -8.33
N PHE A 512 -24.51 -10.14 -8.63
CA PHE A 512 -23.74 -10.86 -9.66
C PHE A 512 -24.02 -10.31 -11.06
N THR A 513 -25.24 -9.85 -11.32
CA THR A 513 -25.57 -9.18 -12.58
C THR A 513 -24.86 -7.84 -12.69
N ALA A 514 -24.88 -7.01 -11.64
CA ALA A 514 -24.16 -5.74 -11.58
C ALA A 514 -22.63 -5.95 -11.69
N PHE A 515 -22.09 -6.92 -10.99
CA PHE A 515 -20.67 -7.27 -11.09
C PHE A 515 -20.26 -7.66 -12.52
N ARG A 516 -21.09 -8.45 -13.20
CA ARG A 516 -20.85 -8.82 -14.61
C ARG A 516 -20.78 -7.59 -15.53
N GLU A 517 -21.64 -6.60 -15.32
CA GLU A 517 -21.61 -5.38 -16.11
C GLU A 517 -20.35 -4.52 -15.83
N ILE A 518 -19.85 -4.50 -14.58
CA ILE A 518 -18.59 -3.85 -14.25
C ILE A 518 -17.44 -4.57 -14.97
N ILE A 519 -17.35 -5.90 -14.89
CA ILE A 519 -16.26 -6.69 -15.49
C ILE A 519 -16.18 -6.52 -17.01
N LYS A 520 -17.29 -6.28 -17.70
CA LYS A 520 -17.31 -5.95 -19.12
C LYS A 520 -16.65 -4.62 -19.46
N ARG A 521 -16.71 -3.66 -18.54
CA ARG A 521 -16.21 -2.28 -18.73
C ARG A 521 -14.75 -2.11 -18.31
N ILE A 522 -14.28 -2.92 -17.37
CA ILE A 522 -12.90 -2.83 -16.87
C ILE A 522 -11.92 -3.32 -17.93
N SER A 523 -10.91 -2.49 -18.20
CA SER A 523 -9.84 -2.77 -19.16
C SER A 523 -8.95 -3.94 -18.70
N ILE A 524 -8.25 -4.58 -19.65
CA ILE A 524 -7.46 -5.80 -19.39
C ILE A 524 -6.24 -5.53 -18.48
N ASN A 525 -5.77 -4.30 -18.42
CA ASN A 525 -4.54 -3.93 -17.66
C ASN A 525 -4.83 -3.13 -16.37
N GLU A 526 -6.07 -3.06 -15.93
CA GLU A 526 -6.42 -2.36 -14.70
C GLU A 526 -6.29 -3.27 -13.50
N LYS A 527 -5.28 -3.01 -12.65
CA LYS A 527 -5.11 -3.72 -11.38
C LYS A 527 -6.31 -3.48 -10.47
N THR A 528 -7.15 -4.49 -10.33
CA THR A 528 -8.45 -4.41 -9.68
C THR A 528 -8.50 -5.26 -8.41
N ILE A 529 -8.98 -4.68 -7.30
CA ILE A 529 -9.30 -5.43 -6.08
C ILE A 529 -10.82 -5.59 -5.98
N VAL A 530 -11.28 -6.83 -5.76
CA VAL A 530 -12.69 -7.18 -5.57
C VAL A 530 -12.92 -7.61 -4.13
N PHE A 531 -13.78 -6.90 -3.41
CA PHE A 531 -14.13 -7.19 -2.03
C PHE A 531 -15.46 -7.96 -1.94
N CYS A 532 -15.38 -9.17 -1.41
CA CYS A 532 -16.53 -10.05 -1.14
C CYS A 532 -16.77 -10.18 0.37
N THR A 533 -18.01 -10.55 0.75
CA THR A 533 -18.39 -10.73 2.16
C THR A 533 -18.21 -12.16 2.67
N ASP A 534 -18.34 -13.15 1.80
CA ASP A 534 -18.29 -14.58 2.14
C ASP A 534 -17.81 -15.45 0.97
N THR A 535 -17.60 -16.73 1.26
CA THR A 535 -17.09 -17.70 0.27
C THR A 535 -18.08 -18.00 -0.86
N ALA A 536 -19.38 -17.86 -0.65
CA ALA A 536 -20.36 -18.05 -1.69
C ALA A 536 -20.29 -16.92 -2.73
N GLN A 537 -20.20 -15.67 -2.25
CA GLN A 537 -20.04 -14.50 -3.11
C GLN A 537 -18.70 -14.52 -3.85
N LEU A 538 -17.61 -14.91 -3.17
CA LEU A 538 -16.32 -15.07 -3.78
C LEU A 538 -16.35 -16.07 -4.94
N ARG A 539 -16.98 -17.26 -4.73
CA ARG A 539 -17.13 -18.26 -5.79
C ARG A 539 -17.96 -17.75 -6.96
N GLY A 540 -19.07 -17.05 -6.69
CA GLY A 540 -19.89 -16.45 -7.75
C GLY A 540 -19.15 -15.41 -8.57
N CYS A 541 -18.38 -14.54 -7.91
CA CYS A 541 -17.50 -13.57 -8.60
C CYS A 541 -16.42 -14.28 -9.41
N SER A 542 -15.76 -15.31 -8.87
CA SER A 542 -14.76 -16.09 -9.57
C SER A 542 -15.30 -16.76 -10.83
N GLN A 543 -16.51 -17.34 -10.77
CA GLN A 543 -17.16 -17.93 -11.95
C GLN A 543 -17.38 -16.89 -13.06
N ILE A 544 -17.80 -15.67 -12.69
CA ILE A 544 -17.97 -14.59 -13.65
C ILE A 544 -16.63 -14.19 -14.25
N LEU A 545 -15.55 -14.10 -13.46
CA LEU A 545 -14.22 -13.80 -13.98
C LEU A 545 -13.74 -14.89 -14.96
N ASP A 546 -14.02 -16.16 -14.68
CA ASP A 546 -13.72 -17.28 -15.59
C ASP A 546 -14.51 -17.16 -16.90
N GLU A 547 -15.80 -16.76 -16.85
CA GLU A 547 -16.64 -16.54 -18.04
C GLU A 547 -16.03 -15.48 -18.98
N TYR A 548 -15.34 -14.48 -18.44
CA TYR A 548 -14.70 -13.38 -19.19
C TYR A 548 -13.20 -13.60 -19.39
N ALA A 549 -12.67 -14.79 -19.10
CA ALA A 549 -11.27 -15.14 -19.22
C ALA A 549 -10.31 -14.14 -18.54
N LYS A 550 -10.74 -13.54 -17.41
CA LYS A 550 -9.93 -12.60 -16.63
C LYS A 550 -8.91 -13.34 -15.77
N SER A 551 -7.67 -12.86 -15.74
CA SER A 551 -6.64 -13.36 -14.84
C SER A 551 -6.89 -12.85 -13.41
N TYR A 552 -7.05 -13.77 -12.45
CA TYR A 552 -7.29 -13.38 -11.05
C TYR A 552 -6.58 -14.29 -10.05
N ARG A 553 -6.43 -13.78 -8.82
CA ARG A 553 -5.95 -14.53 -7.65
C ARG A 553 -6.93 -14.35 -6.51
N ILE A 554 -7.00 -15.37 -5.65
CA ILE A 554 -7.86 -15.36 -4.47
C ILE A 554 -7.01 -15.10 -3.23
N TYR A 555 -7.48 -14.19 -2.36
CA TYR A 555 -6.90 -13.93 -1.06
C TYR A 555 -7.96 -14.06 0.02
N HIS A 556 -7.92 -15.19 0.74
CA HIS A 556 -8.89 -15.49 1.80
C HIS A 556 -8.23 -16.33 2.91
N SER A 557 -8.17 -15.79 4.14
CA SER A 557 -7.52 -16.41 5.31
C SER A 557 -8.18 -17.71 5.80
N GLY A 558 -9.41 -18.01 5.36
CA GLY A 558 -10.12 -19.28 5.61
C GLY A 558 -10.01 -20.28 4.45
N SER A 559 -9.19 -20.02 3.43
CA SER A 559 -8.93 -20.94 2.33
C SER A 559 -8.00 -22.10 2.78
N GLU A 560 -7.92 -23.15 1.96
CA GLU A 560 -6.97 -24.24 2.14
C GLU A 560 -5.51 -23.81 1.82
N LEU A 561 -5.30 -22.55 1.39
CA LEU A 561 -4.00 -22.00 1.04
C LEU A 561 -3.19 -21.66 2.31
N SER A 562 -1.92 -21.97 2.27
CA SER A 562 -0.97 -21.57 3.32
C SER A 562 -0.69 -20.05 3.24
N ASP A 563 -0.19 -19.49 4.35
CA ASP A 563 0.20 -18.06 4.39
C ASP A 563 1.25 -17.71 3.31
N SER A 564 2.14 -18.65 2.99
CA SER A 564 3.13 -18.47 1.89
C SER A 564 2.48 -18.39 0.52
N GLN A 565 1.46 -19.21 0.25
CA GLN A 565 0.71 -19.16 -1.00
C GLN A 565 -0.14 -17.89 -1.13
N LEU A 566 -0.72 -17.42 -0.02
CA LEU A 566 -1.45 -16.16 -0.01
C LEU A 566 -0.55 -14.97 -0.30
N LYS A 567 0.67 -14.95 0.24
CA LYS A 567 1.69 -13.93 -0.09
C LYS A 567 2.12 -14.00 -1.56
N GLU A 568 2.29 -15.21 -2.09
CA GLU A 568 2.62 -15.39 -3.51
C GLU A 568 1.52 -14.87 -4.42
N HIS A 569 0.23 -15.02 -4.07
CA HIS A 569 -0.87 -14.44 -4.83
C HIS A 569 -0.83 -12.91 -4.86
N ILE A 570 -0.47 -12.26 -3.74
CA ILE A 570 -0.28 -10.81 -3.70
C ILE A 570 0.88 -10.40 -4.60
N LYS A 571 2.02 -11.09 -4.49
CA LYS A 571 3.20 -10.82 -5.30
C LYS A 571 2.91 -10.95 -6.80
N GLN A 572 2.19 -12.00 -7.22
CA GLN A 572 1.77 -12.19 -8.60
C GLN A 572 0.85 -11.07 -9.10
N PHE A 573 -0.07 -10.59 -8.23
CA PHE A 573 -0.90 -9.44 -8.54
C PHE A 573 -0.06 -8.16 -8.67
N GLU A 574 0.88 -7.91 -7.77
CA GLU A 574 1.76 -6.74 -7.83
C GLU A 574 2.72 -6.76 -9.03
N GLN A 575 3.18 -7.93 -9.44
CA GLN A 575 4.05 -8.12 -10.61
C GLN A 575 3.31 -8.06 -11.94
N GLY A 576 1.96 -8.07 -11.92
CA GLY A 576 1.14 -8.05 -13.13
C GLY A 576 0.90 -9.42 -13.76
N ASP A 577 1.25 -10.52 -13.07
CA ASP A 577 0.89 -11.88 -13.49
C ASP A 577 -0.61 -12.15 -13.34
N SER A 578 -1.32 -11.27 -12.65
CA SER A 578 -2.75 -11.30 -12.47
C SER A 578 -3.28 -9.88 -12.37
N ASP A 579 -4.38 -9.57 -13.08
CA ASP A 579 -4.99 -8.25 -13.11
C ASP A 579 -5.97 -8.03 -11.94
N ILE A 580 -6.51 -9.11 -11.37
CA ILE A 580 -7.58 -9.03 -10.37
C ILE A 580 -7.21 -9.83 -9.12
N LEU A 581 -7.42 -9.20 -7.96
CA LEU A 581 -7.31 -9.83 -6.65
C LEU A 581 -8.68 -9.88 -5.99
N VAL A 582 -9.21 -11.09 -5.72
CA VAL A 582 -10.53 -11.27 -5.09
C VAL A 582 -10.35 -11.68 -3.64
N GLY A 583 -10.94 -10.96 -2.69
CA GLY A 583 -10.74 -11.23 -1.27
C GLY A 583 -11.95 -11.06 -0.37
N ILE A 584 -11.89 -11.69 0.81
CA ILE A 584 -12.87 -11.61 1.88
C ILE A 584 -12.20 -11.06 3.13
N GLY A 585 -12.63 -9.90 3.64
CA GLY A 585 -12.31 -9.38 4.97
C GLY A 585 -10.83 -9.27 5.40
N CYS A 586 -9.96 -10.11 4.87
CA CYS A 586 -8.53 -10.12 5.18
C CYS A 586 -7.73 -9.06 4.39
N LEU A 587 -8.27 -8.55 3.30
CA LEU A 587 -7.70 -7.42 2.56
C LEU A 587 -8.00 -6.06 3.25
N ASP A 588 -8.89 -6.04 4.25
CA ASP A 588 -9.28 -4.82 4.95
C ASP A 588 -8.18 -4.30 5.87
N GLU A 589 -7.43 -5.21 6.53
CA GLU A 589 -6.40 -4.85 7.50
C GLU A 589 -5.11 -5.65 7.29
N GLY A 590 -3.97 -4.97 7.30
CA GLY A 590 -2.66 -5.60 7.46
C GLY A 590 -1.97 -6.12 6.20
N VAL A 591 -2.53 -5.95 5.01
CA VAL A 591 -1.86 -6.30 3.75
C VAL A 591 -1.53 -5.03 3.00
N ASP A 592 -0.27 -4.83 2.68
CA ASP A 592 0.15 -3.75 1.78
C ASP A 592 0.03 -4.23 0.33
N ILE A 593 -0.73 -3.53 -0.50
CA ILE A 593 -0.92 -3.85 -1.91
C ILE A 593 -0.64 -2.58 -2.70
N SER A 594 0.40 -2.64 -3.53
CA SER A 594 0.81 -1.52 -4.36
C SER A 594 0.21 -1.59 -5.77
N GLY A 595 0.12 -0.44 -6.43
CA GLY A 595 -0.25 -0.33 -7.84
C GLY A 595 -1.72 -0.61 -8.19
N CYS A 596 -2.63 -0.71 -7.21
CA CYS A 596 -4.06 -0.88 -7.47
C CYS A 596 -4.68 0.39 -8.05
N THR A 597 -5.48 0.25 -9.13
CA THR A 597 -6.15 1.37 -9.81
C THR A 597 -7.65 1.35 -9.60
N THR A 598 -8.21 0.18 -9.40
CA THR A 598 -9.66 -0.03 -9.37
C THR A 598 -10.06 -0.89 -8.18
N CYS A 599 -11.16 -0.52 -7.52
CA CYS A 599 -11.76 -1.24 -6.43
C CYS A 599 -13.22 -1.57 -6.75
N ILE A 600 -13.64 -2.82 -6.54
CA ILE A 600 -15.05 -3.22 -6.66
C ILE A 600 -15.54 -3.68 -5.30
N LEU A 601 -16.49 -2.94 -4.73
CA LEU A 601 -17.15 -3.26 -3.47
C LEU A 601 -18.44 -4.05 -3.76
N VAL A 602 -18.32 -5.37 -3.97
CA VAL A 602 -19.48 -6.23 -4.20
C VAL A 602 -20.36 -6.24 -2.95
N SER A 603 -19.74 -6.30 -1.79
CA SER A 603 -20.42 -6.18 -0.50
C SER A 603 -19.49 -5.68 0.59
N SER A 604 -20.09 -5.05 1.59
CA SER A 604 -19.35 -4.55 2.76
C SER A 604 -20.13 -4.83 4.05
N SER A 605 -19.43 -4.90 5.18
CA SER A 605 -20.04 -5.21 6.48
C SER A 605 -20.94 -4.09 7.03
N GLY A 606 -20.90 -2.91 6.44
CA GLY A 606 -21.65 -1.74 6.90
C GLY A 606 -20.96 -0.98 8.04
N THR A 607 -19.69 -1.28 8.33
CA THR A 607 -18.90 -0.46 9.24
C THR A 607 -18.12 0.60 8.45
N GLU A 608 -18.17 1.84 8.89
CA GLU A 608 -17.45 2.97 8.30
C GLU A 608 -15.97 2.66 8.06
N ARG A 609 -15.33 1.99 9.02
CA ARG A 609 -13.92 1.59 8.96
C ARG A 609 -13.57 0.72 7.78
N GLU A 610 -14.42 -0.26 7.50
CA GLU A 610 -14.19 -1.18 6.37
C GLU A 610 -14.12 -0.41 5.05
N TYR A 611 -15.00 0.59 4.88
CA TYR A 611 -15.00 1.45 3.71
C TYR A 611 -13.74 2.32 3.64
N ILE A 612 -13.37 2.95 4.73
CA ILE A 612 -12.18 3.81 4.83
C ILE A 612 -10.92 3.00 4.54
N GLN A 613 -10.82 1.79 5.09
CA GLN A 613 -9.66 0.92 4.87
C GLN A 613 -9.60 0.41 3.43
N ARG A 614 -10.71 -0.02 2.84
CA ARG A 614 -10.80 -0.48 1.45
C ARG A 614 -10.49 0.64 0.47
N ARG A 615 -11.09 1.82 0.66
CA ARG A 615 -10.77 3.03 -0.09
C ARG A 615 -9.28 3.34 -0.02
N GLY A 616 -8.71 3.35 1.17
CA GLY A 616 -7.29 3.63 1.40
C GLY A 616 -6.31 2.65 0.73
N ARG A 617 -6.75 1.46 0.31
CA ARG A 617 -5.93 0.51 -0.47
C ARG A 617 -5.73 0.94 -1.91
N VAL A 618 -6.71 1.64 -2.46
CA VAL A 618 -6.73 2.05 -3.87
C VAL A 618 -6.12 3.44 -4.06
N LEU A 619 -6.20 4.29 -3.03
CA LEU A 619 -5.76 5.68 -3.09
C LEU A 619 -4.25 5.87 -2.91
N ARG A 620 -3.48 4.82 -2.70
CA ARG A 620 -2.02 4.94 -2.60
C ARG A 620 -1.46 5.44 -3.91
N LEU A 621 -0.54 6.40 -3.81
CA LEU A 621 0.21 6.89 -4.97
C LEU A 621 0.99 5.73 -5.59
N GLY A 622 0.56 5.28 -6.75
CA GLY A 622 1.31 4.39 -7.62
C GLY A 622 1.96 5.22 -8.72
N ASP A 623 1.22 5.46 -9.79
CA ASP A 623 1.64 6.30 -10.91
C ASP A 623 1.11 7.73 -10.75
N ILE A 624 1.95 8.72 -11.06
CA ILE A 624 1.60 10.14 -10.96
C ILE A 624 0.43 10.46 -11.91
N GLY A 625 -0.56 11.18 -11.40
CA GLY A 625 -1.75 11.61 -12.17
C GLY A 625 -2.83 10.54 -12.32
N LYS A 626 -2.74 9.45 -11.58
CA LYS A 626 -3.75 8.39 -11.53
C LYS A 626 -4.99 8.87 -10.77
N ILE A 627 -6.17 8.64 -11.37
CA ILE A 627 -7.47 8.76 -10.70
C ILE A 627 -7.96 7.35 -10.39
N ALA A 628 -8.09 7.03 -9.09
CA ALA A 628 -8.56 5.72 -8.67
C ALA A 628 -10.07 5.57 -8.93
N GLN A 629 -10.50 4.37 -9.33
CA GLN A 629 -11.89 4.06 -9.66
C GLN A 629 -12.49 3.13 -8.59
N ILE A 630 -13.56 3.56 -7.93
CA ILE A 630 -14.26 2.77 -6.92
C ILE A 630 -15.67 2.44 -7.41
N TYR A 631 -15.92 1.17 -7.70
CA TYR A 631 -17.25 0.67 -8.04
C TYR A 631 -17.96 0.16 -6.78
N ASP A 632 -19.10 0.74 -6.46
CA ASP A 632 -19.90 0.37 -5.31
C ASP A 632 -21.30 -0.11 -5.73
N LEU A 633 -21.70 -1.29 -5.26
CA LEU A 633 -22.97 -1.92 -5.58
C LEU A 633 -24.03 -1.50 -4.57
N ILE A 634 -24.86 -0.52 -4.94
CA ILE A 634 -25.93 0.04 -4.09
C ILE A 634 -27.22 -0.77 -4.25
N THR A 635 -27.79 -1.17 -3.12
CA THR A 635 -29.00 -1.99 -3.08
C THR A 635 -30.25 -1.14 -2.89
N TYR A 636 -31.24 -1.34 -3.74
CA TYR A 636 -32.52 -0.66 -3.72
C TYR A 636 -33.69 -1.63 -3.46
N PRO A 637 -34.78 -1.14 -2.87
CA PRO A 637 -36.05 -1.87 -2.90
C PRO A 637 -36.50 -2.16 -4.33
N PRO A 638 -37.32 -3.21 -4.59
CA PRO A 638 -37.97 -3.35 -5.87
C PRO A 638 -38.96 -2.21 -6.11
N ILE A 639 -39.44 -2.08 -7.35
CA ILE A 639 -40.50 -1.12 -7.68
C ILE A 639 -41.76 -1.52 -6.91
N LEU A 640 -42.24 -0.63 -6.07
CA LEU A 640 -43.46 -0.78 -5.25
C LEU A 640 -44.58 0.11 -5.79
N THR A 641 -45.81 -0.28 -5.54
CA THR A 641 -46.97 0.60 -5.73
C THR A 641 -47.02 1.67 -4.63
N ASP A 642 -47.73 2.78 -4.85
CA ASP A 642 -47.86 3.85 -3.85
C ASP A 642 -48.43 3.31 -2.53
N GLU A 643 -49.39 2.39 -2.57
CA GLU A 643 -49.99 1.76 -1.41
C GLU A 643 -48.99 0.88 -0.63
N GLU A 644 -48.15 0.11 -1.33
CA GLU A 644 -47.07 -0.67 -0.75
C GLU A 644 -45.98 0.21 -0.15
N MET A 645 -45.66 1.34 -0.80
CA MET A 645 -44.68 2.28 -0.28
C MET A 645 -45.14 2.91 1.05
N ASP A 646 -46.38 3.31 1.16
CA ASP A 646 -46.96 3.84 2.40
C ASP A 646 -46.99 2.80 3.53
N GLU A 647 -47.42 1.56 3.23
CA GLU A 647 -47.44 0.46 4.21
C GLU A 647 -46.06 0.02 4.68
N GLN A 648 -45.05 0.13 3.81
CA GLN A 648 -43.72 -0.40 4.04
C GLN A 648 -42.65 0.70 4.15
N GLU A 649 -43.04 1.96 4.39
CA GLU A 649 -42.13 3.12 4.47
C GLU A 649 -40.92 2.86 5.36
N THR A 650 -41.13 2.26 6.54
CA THR A 650 -40.03 1.95 7.48
C THR A 650 -39.01 1.00 6.86
N THR A 651 -39.42 0.04 6.05
CA THR A 651 -38.55 -0.93 5.38
C THR A 651 -37.74 -0.24 4.28
N VAL A 652 -38.43 0.51 3.42
CA VAL A 652 -37.83 1.28 2.34
C VAL A 652 -36.76 2.24 2.91
N ARG A 653 -37.13 3.05 3.89
CA ARG A 653 -36.23 3.97 4.55
C ARG A 653 -35.02 3.26 5.17
N SER A 654 -35.23 2.11 5.83
CA SER A 654 -34.14 1.33 6.43
C SER A 654 -33.10 0.88 5.40
N ILE A 655 -33.50 0.50 4.18
CA ILE A 655 -32.58 0.16 3.10
C ILE A 655 -31.84 1.42 2.63
N LEU A 656 -32.59 2.48 2.29
CA LEU A 656 -32.03 3.70 1.71
C LEU A 656 -31.11 4.47 2.69
N THR A 657 -31.47 4.55 3.97
CA THR A 657 -30.61 5.15 5.00
C THR A 657 -29.26 4.43 5.10
N ARG A 658 -29.30 3.10 5.13
CA ARG A 658 -28.07 2.29 5.19
C ARG A 658 -27.18 2.53 3.98
N GLU A 659 -27.77 2.53 2.78
CA GLU A 659 -26.99 2.76 1.56
C GLU A 659 -26.47 4.20 1.50
N MET A 660 -27.24 5.21 1.95
CA MET A 660 -26.83 6.59 2.01
C MET A 660 -25.66 6.80 2.98
N THR A 661 -25.78 6.31 4.22
CA THR A 661 -24.69 6.40 5.22
C THR A 661 -23.39 5.82 4.68
N ARG A 662 -23.47 4.72 3.95
CA ARG A 662 -22.32 4.09 3.31
C ARG A 662 -21.72 4.94 2.20
N THR A 663 -22.58 5.48 1.35
CA THR A 663 -22.18 6.33 0.23
C THR A 663 -21.51 7.61 0.72
N ASP A 664 -22.07 8.29 1.73
CA ASP A 664 -21.49 9.51 2.28
C ASP A 664 -20.02 9.33 2.70
N ILE A 665 -19.69 8.16 3.27
CA ILE A 665 -18.31 7.83 3.63
C ILE A 665 -17.43 7.68 2.38
N LEU A 666 -17.94 7.02 1.34
CA LEU A 666 -17.17 6.77 0.12
C LEU A 666 -16.92 8.03 -0.69
N ILE A 667 -17.91 8.93 -0.77
CA ILE A 667 -17.84 10.14 -1.60
C ILE A 667 -17.26 11.36 -0.88
N GLU A 668 -16.82 11.21 0.37
CA GLU A 668 -16.35 12.31 1.24
C GLU A 668 -15.38 13.25 0.53
N ALA A 669 -14.41 12.71 -0.20
CA ALA A 669 -13.42 13.47 -0.96
C ALA A 669 -13.33 12.99 -2.43
N ALA A 670 -14.43 12.45 -2.99
CA ALA A 670 -14.47 12.01 -4.37
C ALA A 670 -14.62 13.19 -5.33
N ASP A 671 -13.88 13.17 -6.45
CA ASP A 671 -13.91 14.25 -7.44
C ASP A 671 -15.31 14.44 -8.07
N ASN A 672 -16.06 13.35 -8.22
CA ASN A 672 -17.41 13.35 -8.79
C ASN A 672 -18.54 13.33 -7.74
N ARG A 673 -18.28 13.78 -6.51
CA ARG A 673 -19.24 13.77 -5.39
C ARG A 673 -20.60 14.36 -5.75
N THR A 674 -20.62 15.55 -6.33
CA THR A 674 -21.87 16.26 -6.67
C THR A 674 -22.71 15.50 -7.67
N ASP A 675 -22.11 14.86 -8.66
CA ASP A 675 -22.81 14.08 -9.67
C ASP A 675 -23.46 12.84 -9.05
N ILE A 676 -22.80 12.23 -8.09
CA ILE A 676 -23.30 11.08 -7.35
C ILE A 676 -24.49 11.50 -6.48
N GLU A 677 -24.37 12.58 -5.72
CA GLU A 677 -25.45 13.10 -4.86
C GLU A 677 -26.71 13.40 -5.69
N ASN A 678 -26.55 14.04 -6.84
CA ASN A 678 -27.66 14.31 -7.77
C ASN A 678 -28.30 13.02 -8.29
N THR A 679 -27.51 12.05 -8.70
CA THR A 679 -28.00 10.74 -9.19
C THR A 679 -28.77 9.99 -8.10
N LEU A 680 -28.27 10.00 -6.88
CA LEU A 680 -28.92 9.36 -5.74
C LEU A 680 -30.22 10.07 -5.37
N GLN A 681 -30.25 11.40 -5.36
CA GLN A 681 -31.46 12.16 -5.09
C GLN A 681 -32.56 11.84 -6.12
N GLU A 682 -32.22 11.75 -7.41
CA GLU A 682 -33.17 11.36 -8.46
C GLU A 682 -33.71 9.96 -8.19
N LYS A 683 -32.86 9.00 -7.83
CA LYS A 683 -33.28 7.62 -7.56
C LYS A 683 -34.10 7.47 -6.28
N PHE A 684 -33.70 8.15 -5.21
CA PHE A 684 -34.40 8.08 -3.92
C PHE A 684 -35.77 8.77 -3.99
N SER A 685 -35.92 9.77 -4.85
CA SER A 685 -37.21 10.41 -5.09
C SER A 685 -38.27 9.44 -5.68
N ASN A 686 -37.86 8.39 -6.40
CA ASN A 686 -38.76 7.31 -6.84
C ASN A 686 -39.40 6.53 -5.68
N PHE A 687 -38.82 6.64 -4.48
CA PHE A 687 -39.31 6.04 -3.24
C PHE A 687 -39.85 7.08 -2.26
N ASN A 688 -40.19 8.28 -2.73
CA ASN A 688 -40.66 9.41 -1.92
C ASN A 688 -39.68 9.82 -0.78
N VAL A 689 -38.39 9.61 -1.00
CA VAL A 689 -37.35 9.90 -0.01
C VAL A 689 -36.38 10.97 -0.52
N ASN A 690 -36.16 12.02 0.32
CA ASN A 690 -35.12 13.00 0.09
C ASN A 690 -33.84 12.59 0.85
N ILE A 691 -32.67 12.69 0.23
CA ILE A 691 -31.41 12.30 0.82
C ILE A 691 -31.05 13.12 2.07
N ASP A 692 -31.39 14.41 2.11
CA ASP A 692 -31.13 15.27 3.28
C ASP A 692 -31.88 14.79 4.52
N ASN A 693 -33.14 14.30 4.34
CA ASN A 693 -33.94 13.75 5.43
C ASN A 693 -33.38 12.43 6.01
N LEU A 694 -32.45 11.79 5.30
CA LEU A 694 -31.77 10.56 5.76
C LEU A 694 -30.51 10.90 6.56
N ARG A 695 -29.87 12.03 6.26
CA ARG A 695 -28.67 12.56 6.96
C ARG A 695 -29.02 13.17 8.34
N ASP A 696 -30.20 13.80 8.47
CA ASP A 696 -30.62 14.52 9.69
C ASP A 696 -31.01 13.61 10.89
N ARG A 697 -30.89 12.30 10.78
CA ARG A 697 -31.34 11.34 11.81
C ARG A 697 -30.24 10.50 12.45
N GLU A 698 -29.01 10.96 12.46
CA GLU A 698 -27.92 10.35 13.26
C GLU A 698 -27.99 10.72 14.75
#